data_44a59b13b787228c5b1d18be0b9e756c
#
_entry.id   44a59b13b787228c5b1d18be0b9e756c
#
_cell.length_a   1.000
_cell.length_b   1.000
_cell.length_c   1.000
_cell.angle_alpha   90.00
_cell.angle_beta   90.00
_cell.angle_gamma   90.00
#
_symmetry.space_group_name_H-M   'P 1'
#
loop_
_entity.id
_entity.type
_entity.pdbx_description
1 polymer ?
#
loop_
_entity_poly.entity_id
_entity_poly.type
_entity_poly.pdbx_seq_one_letter_code
_entity_poly.pdbx_strand_id
1 'polypeptide(L)'
;MTLPAATRPPVPWQVVVPLPVPALDYAAPHGFGGAVPVGCRVLVPWRGDLAVGLVVGEGAGVGAHRLREAVHLLDDEEGPWVPPATVRAVCAWARDARLPAGLVWSDLLGVGWEANCDHRVRAVPGADLSVFARHAPAARWTDAAGFAPALLDAIREQGLLEEAFRPTVRTRGVVRARPLIAVPIAARTVTVLRAAPEAPAALTPKGRLAWAWLVEHPPQDSLSAWARGAGVSAGVVSGVLNAGGAGYVQEEAPPPPAWAWLTQHGPLDSLSAWANGATADGVPLSPTLAGTLAARGWADTVQEPAPPPPLPDPAAAWTTADPDRLPEAPAWRLHGGRAGSRFRTLAPRVARLLSQGRGVLVLAPDHATLRRAWEGLSGLAAGAGTRAVQVSGNLQGVQRSHAWNLLRVGAARLVIGSYLALTAPLEDPALVVVLEEGSDAYKLPAGSHAFIPDVAARVAAAHDAALALVGSAPAAESVPLPGAVLPPPRTRVHVVDYANPPEQPELGPLSSVHLTPGDLGYPVSHDLARLLRQVQERGRQAALLAPRRGYSALLRCPSCEHTPQCRNCDVPLRFHQETRQLTCHQCGYHQAIPDRCDECGERMWKARGPGTEWIAAEVAKLAPGLPVYRCDRDRQDDLAPLYAGGSGVVVGTQLLLSQDAPPNLALIGVTLADTWLNVSDFRASERYHRLLRQLAEWHPDRAPLLVVQTFQADHPALKVLVEGRDALAYPAAEERARAALGYPPHARLAQVEVAARDPQKAKIAAQEVFDALHGAGATAGEVLGPAPSPVARLRGVYPYHLLLRARDDTRLAQLLATLDRSWKARVRVDVNPRGGL
;
A
#
# COMPACT_ATOMS: atom_id res chain seq x y z
N MET A 1 42.35 41.70 -16.14
CA MET A 1 40.99 41.15 -16.39
C MET A 1 41.09 39.65 -16.37
N THR A 2 40.86 39.08 -15.23
CA THR A 2 40.75 37.62 -15.04
C THR A 2 39.36 37.20 -15.55
N LEU A 3 39.35 36.35 -16.56
CA LEU A 3 38.12 35.71 -17.04
C LEU A 3 37.44 34.99 -15.85
N PRO A 4 36.11 35.12 -15.69
CA PRO A 4 35.40 34.34 -14.67
C PRO A 4 35.55 32.86 -14.98
N ALA A 5 35.90 32.06 -13.97
CA ALA A 5 35.97 30.61 -14.07
C ALA A 5 34.72 30.07 -14.73
N ALA A 6 34.88 29.31 -15.80
CA ALA A 6 33.78 28.67 -16.47
C ALA A 6 33.05 27.80 -15.45
N THR A 7 31.85 28.22 -15.05
CA THR A 7 30.95 27.43 -14.24
C THR A 7 30.68 26.15 -15.01
N ARG A 8 31.02 24.99 -14.45
CA ARG A 8 30.64 23.69 -15.00
C ARG A 8 29.11 23.73 -15.24
N PRO A 9 28.67 23.25 -16.42
CA PRO A 9 27.23 23.15 -16.65
C PRO A 9 26.57 22.35 -15.52
N PRO A 10 25.40 22.74 -15.04
CA PRO A 10 24.72 22.05 -13.94
C PRO A 10 24.51 20.59 -14.35
N VAL A 11 24.83 19.67 -13.40
CA VAL A 11 24.66 18.23 -13.60
C VAL A 11 23.18 17.93 -13.81
N PRO A 12 22.79 17.23 -14.89
CA PRO A 12 21.39 16.83 -15.11
C PRO A 12 20.89 15.93 -13.97
N TRP A 13 19.61 16.02 -13.67
CA TRP A 13 18.95 15.17 -12.70
C TRP A 13 18.30 13.99 -13.38
N GLN A 14 18.52 12.79 -12.88
CA GLN A 14 17.75 11.63 -13.25
C GLN A 14 16.48 11.57 -12.40
N VAL A 15 15.33 11.66 -13.05
CA VAL A 15 14.01 11.75 -12.41
C VAL A 15 13.14 10.59 -12.84
N VAL A 16 12.51 9.96 -11.86
CA VAL A 16 11.48 8.95 -12.08
C VAL A 16 10.12 9.61 -11.97
N VAL A 17 9.33 9.51 -13.04
CA VAL A 17 7.89 9.74 -12.99
C VAL A 17 7.22 8.38 -12.72
N PRO A 18 6.25 8.24 -11.79
CA PRO A 18 5.68 6.94 -11.42
C PRO A 18 4.70 6.42 -12.47
N LEU A 19 5.24 6.10 -13.60
CA LEU A 19 4.60 5.53 -14.77
C LEU A 19 5.49 4.39 -15.29
N PRO A 20 5.00 3.46 -16.11
CA PRO A 20 5.79 2.37 -16.64
C PRO A 20 6.81 2.84 -17.72
N VAL A 21 7.68 3.77 -17.31
CA VAL A 21 8.75 4.35 -18.13
C VAL A 21 10.07 4.29 -17.36
N PRO A 22 11.23 4.28 -18.06
CA PRO A 22 12.53 4.42 -17.40
C PRO A 22 12.66 5.79 -16.72
N ALA A 23 13.69 5.95 -15.89
CA ALA A 23 14.07 7.26 -15.39
C ALA A 23 14.49 8.17 -16.55
N LEU A 24 14.18 9.45 -16.44
CA LEU A 24 14.40 10.46 -17.50
C LEU A 24 15.34 11.55 -16.99
N ASP A 25 16.15 12.11 -17.89
CA ASP A 25 17.07 13.19 -17.57
C ASP A 25 16.39 14.56 -17.75
N TYR A 26 16.52 15.42 -16.73
CA TYR A 26 16.07 16.81 -16.73
C TYR A 26 17.23 17.73 -16.35
N ALA A 27 17.23 18.96 -16.86
CA ALA A 27 18.09 20.00 -16.33
C ALA A 27 17.61 20.43 -14.93
N ALA A 28 18.53 20.85 -14.08
CA ALA A 28 18.19 21.40 -12.77
C ALA A 28 17.30 22.66 -12.92
N PRO A 29 16.43 22.98 -11.95
CA PRO A 29 15.66 24.24 -11.96
C PRO A 29 16.58 25.44 -12.04
N HIS A 30 16.11 26.51 -12.69
CA HIS A 30 16.89 27.75 -12.84
C HIS A 30 17.37 28.27 -11.47
N GLY A 31 18.64 28.62 -11.37
CA GLY A 31 19.24 29.13 -10.14
C GLY A 31 19.61 28.07 -9.10
N PHE A 32 19.35 26.79 -9.33
CA PHE A 32 19.79 25.73 -8.44
C PHE A 32 21.29 25.50 -8.54
N GLY A 33 22.00 25.71 -7.43
CA GLY A 33 23.47 25.59 -7.38
C GLY A 33 24.01 24.48 -6.45
N GLY A 34 23.12 23.62 -5.95
CA GLY A 34 23.43 22.56 -5.00
C GLY A 34 23.80 21.21 -5.64
N ALA A 35 24.13 20.23 -4.80
CA ALA A 35 24.27 18.84 -5.19
C ALA A 35 22.93 18.24 -5.63
N VAL A 36 22.94 17.19 -6.47
CA VAL A 36 21.71 16.53 -6.94
C VAL A 36 20.89 16.03 -5.74
N PRO A 37 19.64 16.51 -5.56
CA PRO A 37 18.84 16.24 -4.36
C PRO A 37 18.14 14.87 -4.43
N VAL A 38 18.91 13.79 -4.36
CA VAL A 38 18.41 12.41 -4.46
C VAL A 38 17.40 12.14 -3.36
N GLY A 39 16.26 11.60 -3.76
CA GLY A 39 15.15 11.28 -2.85
C GLY A 39 14.13 12.42 -2.64
N CYS A 40 14.39 13.61 -3.18
CA CYS A 40 13.46 14.72 -3.17
C CYS A 40 12.44 14.62 -4.32
N ARG A 41 11.24 15.11 -4.06
CA ARG A 41 10.22 15.27 -5.10
C ARG A 41 10.49 16.52 -5.91
N VAL A 42 10.23 16.45 -7.19
CA VAL A 42 10.45 17.52 -8.14
C VAL A 42 9.29 17.64 -9.09
N LEU A 43 8.91 18.85 -9.45
CA LEU A 43 7.91 19.12 -10.48
C LEU A 43 8.59 19.18 -11.85
N VAL A 44 8.16 18.36 -12.78
CA VAL A 44 8.76 18.24 -14.11
C VAL A 44 7.73 18.34 -15.24
N PRO A 45 8.08 18.92 -16.40
CA PRO A 45 7.23 18.92 -17.58
C PRO A 45 7.06 17.49 -18.12
N TRP A 46 5.81 17.04 -18.25
CA TRP A 46 5.47 15.71 -18.76
C TRP A 46 4.30 15.75 -19.73
N ARG A 47 4.52 15.38 -21.01
CA ARG A 47 3.47 15.27 -22.06
C ARG A 47 2.55 16.49 -22.20
N GLY A 48 3.09 17.69 -22.02
CA GLY A 48 2.32 18.94 -22.11
C GLY A 48 1.65 19.39 -20.83
N ASP A 49 1.88 18.67 -19.72
CA ASP A 49 1.41 18.98 -18.37
C ASP A 49 2.58 18.93 -17.39
N LEU A 50 2.32 19.13 -16.11
CA LEU A 50 3.30 18.97 -15.03
C LEU A 50 3.03 17.67 -14.26
N ALA A 51 4.11 16.95 -13.94
CA ALA A 51 4.06 15.76 -13.11
C ALA A 51 5.02 15.88 -11.93
N VAL A 52 4.66 15.27 -10.81
CA VAL A 52 5.58 15.10 -9.68
C VAL A 52 6.47 13.89 -9.97
N GLY A 53 7.79 14.10 -9.95
CA GLY A 53 8.79 13.07 -10.07
C GLY A 53 9.62 12.94 -8.79
N LEU A 54 10.38 11.86 -8.70
CA LEU A 54 11.37 11.60 -7.64
C LEU A 54 12.77 11.68 -8.26
N VAL A 55 13.63 12.50 -7.70
CA VAL A 55 15.04 12.57 -8.11
C VAL A 55 15.74 11.29 -7.63
N VAL A 56 16.31 10.52 -8.57
CA VAL A 56 16.91 9.22 -8.26
C VAL A 56 18.44 9.18 -8.45
N GLY A 57 19.01 10.18 -9.05
CA GLY A 57 20.46 10.27 -9.26
C GLY A 57 20.88 11.36 -10.24
N GLU A 58 22.14 11.30 -10.62
CA GLU A 58 22.71 12.16 -11.67
C GLU A 58 22.34 11.61 -13.03
N GLY A 59 21.97 12.48 -13.95
CA GLY A 59 21.65 12.15 -15.34
C GLY A 59 22.92 11.93 -16.16
N ALA A 60 22.79 11.18 -17.25
CA ALA A 60 23.93 10.82 -18.10
C ALA A 60 24.55 11.98 -18.92
N GLY A 61 23.92 13.15 -18.91
CA GLY A 61 24.43 14.35 -19.60
C GLY A 61 24.43 14.26 -21.13
N VAL A 62 23.93 13.18 -21.71
CA VAL A 62 23.90 12.97 -23.15
C VAL A 62 22.85 13.90 -23.79
N GLY A 63 23.31 14.87 -24.60
CA GLY A 63 22.42 15.81 -25.30
C GLY A 63 21.93 16.96 -24.41
N ALA A 64 22.72 17.47 -23.48
CA ALA A 64 22.41 18.56 -22.54
C ALA A 64 21.68 19.77 -23.14
N HIS A 65 21.88 20.05 -24.44
CA HIS A 65 21.23 21.15 -25.15
C HIS A 65 19.73 20.92 -25.47
N ARG A 66 19.17 19.75 -25.13
CA ARG A 66 17.75 19.39 -25.38
C ARG A 66 17.02 18.91 -24.13
N LEU A 67 17.65 18.96 -22.94
CA LEU A 67 16.99 18.58 -21.72
C LEU A 67 15.92 19.62 -21.36
N ARG A 68 14.74 19.14 -20.99
CA ARG A 68 13.72 19.99 -20.38
C ARG A 68 14.17 20.35 -18.96
N GLU A 69 13.95 21.58 -18.56
CA GLU A 69 14.25 22.04 -17.22
C GLU A 69 13.20 21.54 -16.23
N ALA A 70 13.61 21.08 -15.07
CA ALA A 70 12.71 20.80 -13.94
C ALA A 70 12.17 22.14 -13.42
N VAL A 71 10.90 22.18 -13.08
CA VAL A 71 10.19 23.42 -12.75
C VAL A 71 10.48 23.87 -11.33
N HIS A 72 10.39 22.96 -10.36
CA HIS A 72 10.50 23.29 -8.95
C HIS A 72 10.86 22.08 -8.10
N LEU A 73 11.76 22.27 -7.11
CA LEU A 73 12.07 21.26 -6.09
C LEU A 73 11.05 21.37 -4.94
N LEU A 74 10.29 20.29 -4.68
CA LEU A 74 9.20 20.33 -3.71
C LEU A 74 9.63 20.12 -2.25
N ASP A 75 10.80 19.52 -2.04
CA ASP A 75 11.32 19.12 -0.72
C ASP A 75 12.63 19.83 -0.38
N ASP A 76 12.78 21.09 -0.75
CA ASP A 76 14.02 21.86 -0.60
C ASP A 76 14.37 22.14 0.88
N GLU A 77 13.39 22.55 1.68
CA GLU A 77 13.62 22.94 3.08
C GLU A 77 13.56 21.78 4.06
N GLU A 78 12.85 20.69 3.72
CA GLU A 78 12.51 19.63 4.65
C GLU A 78 13.38 18.34 4.47
N GLY A 79 14.27 18.34 3.50
CA GLY A 79 15.11 17.19 3.14
C GLY A 79 14.35 16.12 2.31
N PRO A 80 14.99 15.00 1.97
CA PRO A 80 14.46 14.04 1.01
C PRO A 80 13.16 13.37 1.49
N TRP A 81 12.24 13.16 0.54
CA TRP A 81 10.99 12.41 0.76
C TRP A 81 11.24 10.91 0.94
N VAL A 82 12.24 10.37 0.25
CA VAL A 82 12.74 8.99 0.39
C VAL A 82 14.22 9.03 0.69
N PRO A 83 14.75 8.28 1.66
CA PRO A 83 16.18 8.28 1.95
C PRO A 83 17.02 7.93 0.71
N PRO A 84 18.12 8.64 0.44
CA PRO A 84 18.96 8.38 -0.74
C PRO A 84 19.48 6.94 -0.83
N ALA A 85 19.78 6.30 0.30
CA ALA A 85 20.19 4.89 0.35
C ALA A 85 19.07 3.96 -0.12
N THR A 86 17.82 4.19 0.31
CA THR A 86 16.63 3.48 -0.16
C THR A 86 16.43 3.68 -1.67
N VAL A 87 16.59 4.92 -2.16
CA VAL A 87 16.49 5.21 -3.60
C VAL A 87 17.50 4.37 -4.40
N ARG A 88 18.75 4.37 -3.98
CA ARG A 88 19.80 3.56 -4.65
C ARG A 88 19.48 2.06 -4.64
N ALA A 89 19.01 1.51 -3.51
CA ALA A 89 18.67 0.11 -3.37
C ALA A 89 17.52 -0.30 -4.30
N VAL A 90 16.43 0.49 -4.33
CA VAL A 90 15.26 0.22 -5.16
C VAL A 90 15.61 0.35 -6.65
N CYS A 91 16.36 1.38 -7.05
CA CYS A 91 16.80 1.54 -8.44
C CYS A 91 17.75 0.43 -8.89
N ALA A 92 18.63 -0.05 -8.00
CA ALA A 92 19.49 -1.21 -8.28
C ALA A 92 18.65 -2.48 -8.47
N TRP A 93 17.67 -2.72 -7.58
CA TRP A 93 16.76 -3.85 -7.72
C TRP A 93 15.97 -3.79 -9.03
N ALA A 94 15.41 -2.62 -9.39
CA ALA A 94 14.68 -2.42 -10.64
C ALA A 94 15.55 -2.75 -11.87
N ARG A 95 16.81 -2.31 -11.85
CA ARG A 95 17.79 -2.56 -12.91
C ARG A 95 18.11 -4.05 -13.06
N ASP A 96 18.37 -4.73 -11.93
CA ASP A 96 18.66 -6.17 -11.93
C ASP A 96 17.46 -7.00 -12.40
N ALA A 97 16.25 -6.58 -12.02
CA ALA A 97 14.99 -7.18 -12.46
C ALA A 97 14.60 -6.78 -13.91
N ARG A 98 15.37 -5.90 -14.58
CA ARG A 98 15.08 -5.36 -15.92
C ARG A 98 13.68 -4.72 -16.03
N LEU A 99 13.30 -4.00 -14.98
CA LEU A 99 12.03 -3.29 -14.92
C LEU A 99 12.24 -1.78 -15.07
N PRO A 100 11.31 -1.07 -15.74
CA PRO A 100 11.35 0.39 -15.76
C PRO A 100 11.29 0.93 -14.32
N ALA A 101 12.22 1.82 -13.96
CA ALA A 101 12.28 2.38 -12.62
C ALA A 101 10.96 3.05 -12.24
N GLY A 102 10.30 3.77 -13.16
CA GLY A 102 9.02 4.41 -12.91
C GLY A 102 7.91 3.43 -12.55
N LEU A 103 7.91 2.22 -13.11
CA LEU A 103 6.97 1.17 -12.75
C LEU A 103 7.15 0.70 -11.30
N VAL A 104 8.38 0.46 -10.89
CA VAL A 104 8.72 0.03 -9.51
C VAL A 104 8.34 1.10 -8.49
N TRP A 105 8.69 2.36 -8.79
CA TRP A 105 8.36 3.48 -7.92
C TRP A 105 6.86 3.77 -7.86
N SER A 106 6.10 3.57 -8.94
CA SER A 106 4.64 3.71 -8.91
C SER A 106 3.99 2.74 -7.92
N ASP A 107 4.55 1.54 -7.77
CA ASP A 107 4.06 0.54 -6.84
C ASP A 107 4.43 0.86 -5.39
N LEU A 108 5.67 1.34 -5.14
CA LEU A 108 6.20 1.53 -3.79
C LEU A 108 5.81 2.86 -3.15
N LEU A 109 5.61 3.92 -3.94
CA LEU A 109 5.23 5.23 -3.40
C LEU A 109 3.75 5.31 -3.00
N GLY A 110 2.90 4.53 -3.65
CA GLY A 110 1.47 4.45 -3.33
C GLY A 110 0.70 5.76 -3.61
N VAL A 111 -0.56 5.78 -3.20
CA VAL A 111 -1.42 6.97 -3.35
C VAL A 111 -1.04 8.05 -2.33
N GLY A 112 -0.90 9.29 -2.78
CA GLY A 112 -0.71 10.47 -1.91
C GLY A 112 0.73 10.95 -1.76
N TRP A 113 1.71 10.31 -2.42
CA TRP A 113 3.05 10.90 -2.58
C TRP A 113 3.01 12.04 -3.60
N GLU A 114 2.06 11.99 -4.55
CA GLU A 114 1.74 13.08 -5.45
C GLU A 114 1.10 14.20 -4.64
N ALA A 115 1.89 15.17 -4.24
CA ALA A 115 1.33 16.42 -3.75
C ALA A 115 0.57 17.06 -4.90
N ASN A 116 -0.72 17.34 -4.73
CA ASN A 116 -1.36 18.31 -5.60
C ASN A 116 -0.63 19.62 -5.37
N CYS A 117 -0.06 20.18 -6.41
CA CYS A 117 0.64 21.44 -6.32
C CYS A 117 -0.31 22.55 -6.75
N ASP A 118 -0.62 23.47 -5.84
CA ASP A 118 -1.25 24.72 -6.23
C ASP A 118 -0.19 25.53 -6.98
N HIS A 119 -0.32 25.58 -8.29
CA HIS A 119 0.49 26.43 -9.14
C HIS A 119 -0.14 27.82 -9.16
N ARG A 120 0.51 28.77 -8.50
CA ARG A 120 0.09 30.18 -8.47
C ARG A 120 1.05 31.03 -9.24
N VAL A 121 0.48 31.97 -9.93
CA VAL A 121 1.21 32.93 -10.78
C VAL A 121 0.84 34.38 -10.41
N ARG A 122 1.83 35.28 -10.51
CA ARG A 122 1.60 36.70 -10.50
C ARG A 122 2.56 37.41 -11.45
N ALA A 123 2.17 38.58 -11.89
CA ALA A 123 3.12 39.45 -12.60
C ALA A 123 4.21 39.93 -11.65
N VAL A 124 5.43 40.07 -12.14
CA VAL A 124 6.51 40.74 -11.43
C VAL A 124 6.06 42.15 -11.09
N PRO A 125 6.24 42.63 -9.83
CA PRO A 125 5.85 43.98 -9.46
C PRO A 125 6.47 45.02 -10.40
N GLY A 126 5.60 45.87 -10.99
CA GLY A 126 6.00 46.89 -11.95
C GLY A 126 6.18 46.43 -13.41
N ALA A 127 5.93 45.16 -13.70
CA ALA A 127 5.99 44.65 -15.07
C ALA A 127 4.85 45.24 -15.93
N ASP A 128 5.19 45.72 -17.13
CA ASP A 128 4.22 46.12 -18.14
C ASP A 128 3.74 44.91 -18.93
N LEU A 129 2.55 44.45 -18.60
CA LEU A 129 1.87 43.35 -19.28
C LEU A 129 0.88 43.80 -20.35
N SER A 130 0.90 45.09 -20.74
CA SER A 130 -0.04 45.64 -21.74
C SER A 130 -0.01 44.94 -23.09
N VAL A 131 1.12 44.30 -23.43
CA VAL A 131 1.33 43.51 -24.66
C VAL A 131 0.56 42.16 -24.63
N PHE A 132 0.23 41.65 -23.43
CA PHE A 132 -0.35 40.27 -23.26
C PHE A 132 -1.88 40.28 -23.13
N ALA A 133 -2.57 41.36 -23.45
CA ALA A 133 -4.02 41.48 -23.43
C ALA A 133 -4.66 41.39 -22.02
N ARG A 134 -6.01 41.58 -21.97
CA ARG A 134 -6.81 41.67 -20.75
C ARG A 134 -6.84 40.45 -19.82
N HIS A 135 -6.15 39.38 -20.18
CA HIS A 135 -6.13 38.07 -19.47
C HIS A 135 -4.80 37.75 -18.82
N ALA A 136 -3.83 38.67 -18.79
CA ALA A 136 -2.56 38.42 -18.11
C ALA A 136 -2.72 38.35 -16.58
N PRO A 137 -1.84 37.61 -15.85
CA PRO A 137 -1.86 37.59 -14.40
C PRO A 137 -1.69 38.99 -13.82
N ALA A 138 -2.46 39.31 -12.78
CA ALA A 138 -2.30 40.55 -12.03
C ALA A 138 -1.08 40.46 -11.08
N ALA A 139 -0.72 41.57 -10.44
CA ALA A 139 0.32 41.63 -9.41
C ALA A 139 0.00 40.82 -8.13
N ARG A 140 -1.19 40.24 -8.02
CA ARG A 140 -1.60 39.34 -6.94
C ARG A 140 -1.47 37.87 -7.34
N TRP A 141 -1.16 37.03 -6.39
CA TRP A 141 -1.12 35.56 -6.62
C TRP A 141 -2.49 35.02 -7.03
N THR A 142 -2.53 34.40 -8.20
CA THR A 142 -3.74 33.83 -8.81
C THR A 142 -3.46 32.40 -9.21
N ASP A 143 -4.48 31.53 -9.26
CA ASP A 143 -4.35 30.16 -9.72
C ASP A 143 -3.95 30.14 -11.20
N ALA A 144 -2.87 29.44 -11.51
CA ALA A 144 -2.35 29.30 -12.87
C ALA A 144 -3.33 28.61 -13.82
N ALA A 145 -4.19 27.73 -13.30
CA ALA A 145 -5.23 27.05 -14.09
C ALA A 145 -6.26 28.03 -14.71
N GLY A 146 -6.32 29.25 -14.23
CA GLY A 146 -7.16 30.31 -14.81
C GLY A 146 -6.60 30.93 -16.08
N PHE A 147 -5.41 30.56 -16.55
CA PHE A 147 -4.72 31.15 -17.68
C PHE A 147 -4.38 30.12 -18.74
N ALA A 148 -4.33 30.53 -20.01
CA ALA A 148 -3.87 29.66 -21.09
C ALA A 148 -2.37 29.34 -20.92
N PRO A 149 -1.92 28.08 -21.01
CA PRO A 149 -0.51 27.72 -20.83
C PRO A 149 0.45 28.50 -21.73
N ALA A 150 0.10 28.67 -23.00
CA ALA A 150 0.89 29.44 -23.97
C ALA A 150 1.07 30.92 -23.58
N LEU A 151 0.10 31.50 -22.89
CA LEU A 151 0.18 32.85 -22.36
C LEU A 151 1.17 32.95 -21.18
N LEU A 152 1.10 31.99 -20.27
CA LEU A 152 2.04 31.91 -19.15
C LEU A 152 3.47 31.68 -19.63
N ASP A 153 3.64 30.83 -20.64
CA ASP A 153 4.95 30.57 -21.24
C ASP A 153 5.55 31.85 -21.88
N ALA A 154 4.74 32.57 -22.65
CA ALA A 154 5.19 33.81 -23.28
C ALA A 154 5.57 34.93 -22.26
N ILE A 155 4.85 35.03 -21.13
CA ILE A 155 5.17 35.98 -20.05
C ILE A 155 6.41 35.51 -19.29
N ARG A 156 6.56 34.21 -19.06
CA ARG A 156 7.73 33.59 -18.42
C ARG A 156 9.00 33.78 -19.22
N GLU A 157 8.96 33.59 -20.54
CA GLU A 157 10.11 33.81 -21.43
C GLU A 157 10.65 35.22 -21.39
N GLN A 158 9.80 36.21 -21.06
CA GLN A 158 10.21 37.60 -20.89
C GLN A 158 10.64 37.94 -19.45
N GLY A 159 10.64 36.97 -18.52
CA GLY A 159 11.01 37.18 -17.12
C GLY A 159 10.00 38.03 -16.34
N LEU A 160 8.76 38.17 -16.80
CA LEU A 160 7.72 39.03 -16.22
C LEU A 160 6.73 38.23 -15.34
N LEU A 161 6.94 36.92 -15.14
CA LEU A 161 6.08 36.05 -14.35
C LEU A 161 6.81 35.58 -13.10
N GLU A 162 6.19 35.73 -11.95
CA GLU A 162 6.56 35.04 -10.73
C GLU A 162 5.63 33.84 -10.51
N GLU A 163 6.21 32.73 -10.18
CA GLU A 163 5.50 31.46 -9.99
C GLU A 163 5.75 30.93 -8.58
N ALA A 164 4.72 30.42 -7.94
CA ALA A 164 4.81 29.76 -6.65
C ALA A 164 4.09 28.42 -6.72
N PHE A 165 4.81 27.36 -6.35
CA PHE A 165 4.27 26.02 -6.26
C PHE A 165 4.14 25.66 -4.78
N ARG A 166 2.91 25.45 -4.33
CA ARG A 166 2.64 25.04 -2.95
C ARG A 166 2.05 23.63 -2.97
N PRO A 167 2.70 22.66 -2.32
CA PRO A 167 2.11 21.34 -2.17
C PRO A 167 0.81 21.48 -1.38
N THR A 168 -0.31 21.07 -1.98
CA THR A 168 -1.61 21.05 -1.32
C THR A 168 -2.00 19.60 -1.07
N VAL A 169 -2.25 19.28 0.19
CA VAL A 169 -2.84 17.99 0.55
C VAL A 169 -4.35 18.10 0.39
N ARG A 170 -4.93 17.49 -0.64
CA ARG A 170 -6.38 17.39 -0.79
C ARG A 170 -6.97 16.48 0.28
N THR A 171 -7.62 17.07 1.28
CA THR A 171 -8.47 16.33 2.22
C THR A 171 -9.85 16.11 1.61
N ARG A 172 -10.15 14.90 1.13
CA ARG A 172 -11.52 14.41 0.99
C ARG A 172 -11.81 13.50 2.19
N GLY A 173 -12.65 13.97 3.11
CA GLY A 173 -13.19 13.15 4.19
C GLY A 173 -13.23 13.87 5.54
N VAL A 174 -14.31 13.68 6.27
CA VAL A 174 -14.52 14.19 7.63
C VAL A 174 -13.52 13.52 8.55
N VAL A 175 -12.56 14.28 9.04
CA VAL A 175 -11.60 13.86 10.06
C VAL A 175 -12.31 13.95 11.41
N ARG A 176 -12.41 12.81 12.14
CA ARG A 176 -12.91 12.81 13.51
C ARG A 176 -11.98 13.64 14.40
N ALA A 177 -12.60 14.39 15.31
CA ALA A 177 -12.05 15.34 16.27
C ALA A 177 -10.56 15.15 16.62
N ARG A 178 -9.76 16.13 16.27
CA ARG A 178 -8.36 16.24 16.64
C ARG A 178 -8.15 17.67 17.12
N PRO A 179 -7.28 17.89 18.10
CA PRO A 179 -7.04 19.22 18.58
C PRO A 179 -6.58 20.14 17.43
N LEU A 180 -7.34 21.19 17.22
CA LEU A 180 -7.10 22.21 16.21
C LEU A 180 -6.16 23.24 16.81
N ILE A 181 -5.02 23.45 16.15
CA ILE A 181 -4.04 24.46 16.56
C ILE A 181 -3.89 25.55 15.50
N ALA A 182 -3.52 26.74 15.93
CA ALA A 182 -3.11 27.80 15.02
C ALA A 182 -1.73 27.47 14.42
N VAL A 183 -1.63 27.51 13.09
CA VAL A 183 -0.34 27.36 12.39
C VAL A 183 0.30 28.73 12.26
N PRO A 184 1.62 28.89 12.56
CA PRO A 184 2.32 30.13 12.31
C PRO A 184 2.13 30.56 10.85
N ILE A 185 1.59 31.74 10.64
CA ILE A 185 1.42 32.34 9.31
C ILE A 185 2.54 33.32 9.07
N ALA A 186 3.17 33.24 7.88
CA ALA A 186 4.11 34.29 7.46
C ALA A 186 3.39 35.67 7.40
N ALA A 187 4.13 36.71 7.69
CA ALA A 187 3.63 38.07 7.56
C ALA A 187 2.98 38.25 6.17
N ARG A 188 1.72 38.64 6.14
CA ARG A 188 0.95 38.82 4.90
C ARG A 188 0.93 40.29 4.55
N THR A 189 1.27 40.59 3.30
CA THR A 189 1.00 41.88 2.75
C THR A 189 -0.39 41.89 2.11
N VAL A 190 -1.21 42.85 2.42
CA VAL A 190 -2.47 43.17 1.72
C VAL A 190 -2.29 44.43 0.92
N THR A 191 -2.88 44.41 -0.27
CA THR A 191 -2.92 45.61 -1.10
C THR A 191 -4.13 46.43 -0.67
N VAL A 192 -3.88 47.60 -0.15
CA VAL A 192 -4.93 48.52 0.30
C VAL A 192 -4.87 49.83 -0.49
N LEU A 193 -6.02 50.50 -0.57
CA LEU A 193 -6.13 51.81 -1.19
C LEU A 193 -5.83 52.85 -0.15
N ARG A 194 -4.82 53.70 -0.39
CA ARG A 194 -4.51 54.89 0.37
C ARG A 194 -4.69 56.15 -0.47
N ALA A 195 -5.11 57.20 0.17
CA ALA A 195 -5.13 58.52 -0.43
C ALA A 195 -3.69 58.99 -0.75
N ALA A 196 -3.50 59.65 -1.86
CA ALA A 196 -2.25 60.37 -2.11
C ALA A 196 -2.09 61.52 -1.09
N PRO A 197 -0.85 61.92 -0.76
CA PRO A 197 -0.59 62.96 0.23
C PRO A 197 -1.29 64.29 -0.08
N GLU A 198 -1.47 64.60 -1.37
CA GLU A 198 -2.12 65.82 -1.83
C GLU A 198 -3.25 65.50 -2.82
N ALA A 199 -4.32 66.25 -2.78
CA ALA A 199 -5.43 66.12 -3.70
C ALA A 199 -5.03 66.64 -5.10
N PRO A 200 -5.16 65.80 -6.16
CA PRO A 200 -4.91 66.29 -7.53
C PRO A 200 -5.81 67.46 -7.91
N ALA A 201 -5.25 68.45 -8.57
CA ALA A 201 -5.98 69.66 -8.96
C ALA A 201 -7.18 69.32 -9.89
N ALA A 202 -7.12 68.25 -10.66
CA ALA A 202 -8.12 67.81 -11.65
C ALA A 202 -9.35 67.14 -11.06
N LEU A 203 -9.45 66.98 -9.73
CA LEU A 203 -10.57 66.19 -9.13
C LEU A 203 -11.89 67.05 -9.20
N THR A 204 -12.95 66.33 -9.57
CA THR A 204 -14.32 66.87 -9.49
C THR A 204 -14.73 67.17 -8.01
N PRO A 205 -15.73 67.99 -7.73
CA PRO A 205 -16.17 68.16 -6.35
C PRO A 205 -16.50 66.89 -5.59
N LYS A 206 -17.18 65.97 -6.24
CA LYS A 206 -17.46 64.64 -5.65
C LYS A 206 -16.19 63.77 -5.50
N GLY A 207 -15.23 63.87 -6.42
CA GLY A 207 -13.92 63.25 -6.32
C GLY A 207 -13.11 63.78 -5.13
N ARG A 208 -13.13 65.08 -4.85
CA ARG A 208 -12.48 65.72 -3.68
C ARG A 208 -13.09 65.25 -2.36
N LEU A 209 -14.42 65.09 -2.29
CA LEU A 209 -15.08 64.50 -1.13
C LEU A 209 -14.67 63.02 -0.89
N ALA A 210 -14.63 62.28 -1.95
CA ALA A 210 -14.20 60.88 -1.85
C ALA A 210 -12.71 60.76 -1.45
N TRP A 211 -11.84 61.65 -1.94
CA TRP A 211 -10.44 61.68 -1.55
C TRP A 211 -10.27 62.09 -0.08
N ALA A 212 -10.95 63.18 0.38
CA ALA A 212 -10.92 63.67 1.75
C ALA A 212 -11.40 62.55 2.73
N TRP A 213 -12.46 61.83 2.36
CA TRP A 213 -12.94 60.72 3.15
C TRP A 213 -11.88 59.63 3.29
N LEU A 214 -11.15 59.30 2.21
CA LEU A 214 -10.10 58.28 2.24
C LEU A 214 -8.88 58.69 3.07
N VAL A 215 -8.61 60.03 3.16
CA VAL A 215 -7.55 60.57 4.02
C VAL A 215 -7.89 60.42 5.51
N GLU A 216 -9.15 60.59 5.86
CA GLU A 216 -9.63 60.55 7.24
C GLU A 216 -9.96 59.13 7.76
N HIS A 217 -10.03 58.17 6.88
CA HIS A 217 -10.44 56.81 7.23
C HIS A 217 -9.30 55.78 7.01
N PRO A 218 -9.34 54.64 7.70
CA PRO A 218 -8.37 53.56 7.47
C PRO A 218 -8.29 53.15 6.00
N PRO A 219 -7.16 52.65 5.54
CA PRO A 219 -7.00 52.15 4.18
C PRO A 219 -8.11 51.17 3.79
N GLN A 220 -8.58 51.25 2.56
CA GLN A 220 -9.69 50.43 2.07
C GLN A 220 -9.19 49.24 1.25
N ASP A 221 -9.86 48.09 1.37
CA ASP A 221 -9.50 46.85 0.67
C ASP A 221 -9.99 46.82 -0.78
N SER A 222 -10.92 47.68 -1.14
CA SER A 222 -11.49 47.73 -2.48
C SER A 222 -12.10 49.07 -2.84
N LEU A 223 -12.17 49.33 -4.16
CA LEU A 223 -12.89 50.51 -4.70
C LEU A 223 -14.36 50.54 -4.26
N SER A 224 -14.99 49.39 -4.14
CA SER A 224 -16.39 49.27 -3.72
C SER A 224 -16.57 49.61 -2.24
N ALA A 225 -15.63 49.25 -1.37
CA ALA A 225 -15.65 49.63 0.05
C ALA A 225 -15.45 51.10 0.20
N TRP A 226 -14.49 51.72 -0.51
CA TRP A 226 -14.27 53.13 -0.54
C TRP A 226 -15.48 53.91 -1.04
N ALA A 227 -16.07 53.47 -2.18
CA ALA A 227 -17.25 54.13 -2.74
C ALA A 227 -18.44 54.16 -1.77
N ARG A 228 -18.70 53.05 -1.08
CA ARG A 228 -19.76 52.93 -0.07
C ARG A 228 -19.49 53.79 1.14
N GLY A 229 -18.27 53.78 1.66
CA GLY A 229 -17.89 54.57 2.83
C GLY A 229 -17.99 56.05 2.56
N ALA A 230 -17.53 56.52 1.41
CA ALA A 230 -17.58 57.93 1.00
C ALA A 230 -18.95 58.37 0.46
N GLY A 231 -19.94 57.48 0.34
CA GLY A 231 -21.28 57.80 -0.16
C GLY A 231 -21.32 58.23 -1.64
N VAL A 232 -20.39 57.70 -2.46
CA VAL A 232 -20.28 58.08 -3.89
C VAL A 232 -20.37 56.83 -4.78
N SER A 233 -20.53 57.02 -6.09
CA SER A 233 -20.51 55.87 -7.02
C SER A 233 -19.09 55.35 -7.28
N ALA A 234 -18.96 54.07 -7.66
CA ALA A 234 -17.68 53.45 -8.01
C ALA A 234 -16.94 54.23 -9.13
N GLY A 235 -17.65 54.81 -10.07
CA GLY A 235 -17.06 55.63 -11.12
C GLY A 235 -16.35 56.91 -10.61
N VAL A 236 -16.83 57.52 -9.51
CA VAL A 236 -16.19 58.68 -8.88
C VAL A 236 -14.87 58.28 -8.23
N VAL A 237 -14.83 57.17 -7.47
CA VAL A 237 -13.58 56.71 -6.83
C VAL A 237 -12.58 56.19 -7.85
N SER A 238 -13.04 55.54 -8.94
CA SER A 238 -12.18 55.17 -10.06
C SER A 238 -11.59 56.40 -10.75
N GLY A 239 -12.36 57.49 -10.88
CA GLY A 239 -11.85 58.75 -11.37
C GLY A 239 -10.78 59.38 -10.49
N VAL A 240 -10.93 59.28 -9.15
CA VAL A 240 -9.91 59.75 -8.19
C VAL A 240 -8.64 58.92 -8.29
N LEU A 241 -8.77 57.59 -8.43
CA LEU A 241 -7.63 56.69 -8.62
C LEU A 241 -6.87 57.04 -9.92
N ASN A 242 -7.59 57.16 -11.03
CA ASN A 242 -7.01 57.49 -12.35
C ASN A 242 -6.35 58.86 -12.38
N ALA A 243 -6.84 59.83 -11.58
CA ALA A 243 -6.22 61.15 -11.42
C ALA A 243 -5.01 61.16 -10.47
N GLY A 244 -4.63 60.01 -9.92
CA GLY A 244 -3.52 59.91 -8.98
C GLY A 244 -3.84 60.37 -7.55
N GLY A 245 -5.12 60.54 -7.21
CA GLY A 245 -5.56 60.92 -5.86
C GLY A 245 -5.60 59.78 -4.86
N ALA A 246 -5.42 58.57 -5.29
CA ALA A 246 -5.26 57.40 -4.45
C ALA A 246 -4.35 56.37 -5.15
N GLY A 247 -3.76 55.46 -4.41
CA GLY A 247 -2.92 54.41 -4.93
C GLY A 247 -3.07 53.12 -4.15
N TYR A 248 -2.71 52.00 -4.79
CA TYR A 248 -2.61 50.75 -4.11
C TYR A 248 -1.25 50.64 -3.42
N VAL A 249 -1.26 50.37 -2.12
CA VAL A 249 -0.06 50.20 -1.29
C VAL A 249 -0.11 48.84 -0.67
N GLN A 250 1.02 48.17 -0.59
CA GLN A 250 1.13 46.91 0.14
C GLN A 250 1.43 47.20 1.61
N GLU A 251 0.58 46.74 2.50
CA GLU A 251 0.76 46.86 3.94
C GLU A 251 0.74 45.49 4.60
N GLU A 252 1.44 45.38 5.72
CA GLU A 252 1.39 44.19 6.53
C GLU A 252 -0.01 44.02 7.13
N ALA A 253 -0.72 42.96 6.74
CA ALA A 253 -2.05 42.72 7.27
C ALA A 253 -1.93 42.20 8.70
N PRO A 254 -2.70 42.75 9.63
CA PRO A 254 -2.82 42.13 10.94
C PRO A 254 -3.35 40.72 10.81
N PRO A 255 -2.92 39.78 11.64
CA PRO A 255 -3.46 38.46 11.62
C PRO A 255 -4.98 38.47 11.82
N PRO A 256 -5.73 37.64 11.12
CA PRO A 256 -7.19 37.59 11.26
C PRO A 256 -7.59 37.36 12.71
N PRO A 257 -8.60 38.10 13.22
CA PRO A 257 -9.05 37.96 14.61
C PRO A 257 -9.34 36.52 15.03
N ALA A 258 -9.94 35.75 14.13
CA ALA A 258 -10.21 34.32 14.35
C ALA A 258 -8.94 33.44 14.52
N TRP A 259 -7.86 33.74 13.80
CA TRP A 259 -6.59 33.09 13.97
C TRP A 259 -5.89 33.52 15.27
N ALA A 260 -5.90 34.83 15.57
CA ALA A 260 -5.35 35.32 16.81
C ALA A 260 -6.07 34.72 18.03
N TRP A 261 -7.39 34.58 17.94
CA TRP A 261 -8.20 33.92 18.98
C TRP A 261 -7.78 32.45 19.13
N LEU A 262 -7.64 31.68 18.05
CA LEU A 262 -7.19 30.28 18.11
C LEU A 262 -5.79 30.12 18.69
N THR A 263 -4.89 31.08 18.41
CA THR A 263 -3.52 31.08 18.97
C THR A 263 -3.52 31.20 20.50
N GLN A 264 -4.51 31.95 21.03
CA GLN A 264 -4.63 32.19 22.48
C GLN A 264 -5.40 31.08 23.21
N HIS A 265 -6.35 30.42 22.54
CA HIS A 265 -7.30 29.49 23.14
C HIS A 265 -7.15 28.03 22.66
N GLY A 266 -6.28 27.77 21.68
CA GLY A 266 -6.00 26.39 21.22
C GLY A 266 -5.09 25.62 22.18
N PRO A 267 -5.06 24.29 22.09
CA PRO A 267 -5.74 23.47 21.09
C PRO A 267 -7.23 23.22 21.35
N LEU A 268 -8.03 23.08 20.31
CA LEU A 268 -9.48 22.84 20.37
C LEU A 268 -9.87 21.52 19.71
N ASP A 269 -10.99 20.92 20.13
CA ASP A 269 -11.41 19.60 19.70
C ASP A 269 -11.97 19.55 18.26
N SER A 270 -12.39 20.68 17.70
CA SER A 270 -13.00 20.74 16.37
C SER A 270 -13.10 22.15 15.78
N LEU A 271 -13.32 22.23 14.46
CA LEU A 271 -13.66 23.48 13.77
C LEU A 271 -14.92 24.16 14.34
N SER A 272 -15.89 23.35 14.81
CA SER A 272 -17.10 23.87 15.44
C SER A 272 -16.81 24.49 16.81
N ALA A 273 -15.91 23.90 17.60
CA ALA A 273 -15.45 24.44 18.86
C ALA A 273 -14.74 25.79 18.64
N TRP A 274 -13.91 25.90 17.59
CA TRP A 274 -13.27 27.16 17.19
C TRP A 274 -14.30 28.23 16.81
N ALA A 275 -15.25 27.86 15.92
CA ALA A 275 -16.29 28.81 15.48
C ALA A 275 -17.17 29.31 16.64
N ASN A 276 -17.61 28.39 17.51
CA ASN A 276 -18.48 28.73 18.65
C ASN A 276 -17.74 29.53 19.72
N GLY A 277 -16.51 29.15 20.08
CA GLY A 277 -15.71 29.87 21.07
C GLY A 277 -15.36 31.26 20.59
N ALA A 278 -14.83 31.42 19.39
CA ALA A 278 -14.50 32.72 18.83
C ALA A 278 -15.74 33.63 18.71
N THR A 279 -16.89 33.08 18.31
CA THR A 279 -18.15 33.86 18.19
C THR A 279 -18.68 34.29 19.58
N ALA A 280 -18.57 33.42 20.58
CA ALA A 280 -18.95 33.74 21.96
C ALA A 280 -18.12 34.93 22.53
N ASP A 281 -16.85 35.03 22.14
CA ASP A 281 -15.94 36.12 22.53
C ASP A 281 -15.99 37.33 21.57
N GLY A 282 -17.03 37.42 20.74
CA GLY A 282 -17.26 38.56 19.85
C GLY A 282 -16.46 38.57 18.54
N VAL A 283 -15.74 37.47 18.24
CA VAL A 283 -15.06 37.28 16.94
C VAL A 283 -15.98 36.51 16.00
N PRO A 284 -16.56 37.16 14.95
CA PRO A 284 -17.51 36.48 14.07
C PRO A 284 -16.84 35.41 13.23
N LEU A 285 -17.10 34.16 13.57
CA LEU A 285 -16.55 33.01 12.88
C LEU A 285 -17.63 31.92 12.71
N SER A 286 -18.07 31.73 11.47
CA SER A 286 -18.95 30.57 11.16
C SER A 286 -18.15 29.29 10.98
N PRO A 287 -18.73 28.07 11.20
CA PRO A 287 -18.07 26.81 10.93
C PRO A 287 -17.55 26.67 9.49
N THR A 288 -18.27 27.24 8.52
CA THR A 288 -17.87 27.26 7.11
C THR A 288 -16.63 28.14 6.91
N LEU A 289 -16.58 29.33 7.57
CA LEU A 289 -15.42 30.18 7.51
C LEU A 289 -14.23 29.58 8.24
N ALA A 290 -14.43 28.95 9.39
CA ALA A 290 -13.39 28.19 10.11
C ALA A 290 -12.80 27.08 9.23
N GLY A 291 -13.63 26.32 8.53
CA GLY A 291 -13.21 25.32 7.55
C GLY A 291 -12.40 25.93 6.39
N THR A 292 -12.81 27.11 5.92
CA THR A 292 -12.08 27.84 4.85
C THR A 292 -10.71 28.31 5.33
N LEU A 293 -10.61 28.80 6.56
CA LEU A 293 -9.35 29.25 7.15
C LEU A 293 -8.39 28.08 7.39
N ALA A 294 -8.91 26.96 7.89
CA ALA A 294 -8.13 25.74 8.02
C ALA A 294 -7.65 25.21 6.66
N ALA A 295 -8.52 25.19 5.65
CA ALA A 295 -8.15 24.81 4.28
C ALA A 295 -7.08 25.73 3.66
N ARG A 296 -6.96 26.97 4.14
CA ARG A 296 -5.89 27.90 3.75
C ARG A 296 -4.60 27.73 4.56
N GLY A 297 -4.52 26.74 5.44
CA GLY A 297 -3.36 26.46 6.25
C GLY A 297 -3.16 27.38 7.46
N TRP A 298 -4.22 28.04 7.95
CA TRP A 298 -4.16 28.92 9.13
C TRP A 298 -4.42 28.18 10.44
N ALA A 299 -5.02 27.02 10.36
CA ALA A 299 -5.18 26.07 11.45
C ALA A 299 -4.93 24.66 10.91
N ASP A 300 -4.28 23.83 11.70
CA ASP A 300 -4.07 22.44 11.39
C ASP A 300 -4.49 21.59 12.59
N THR A 301 -4.87 20.34 12.30
CA THR A 301 -5.20 19.40 13.33
C THR A 301 -3.96 18.59 13.66
N VAL A 302 -3.42 18.75 14.86
CA VAL A 302 -2.37 17.86 15.36
C VAL A 302 -3.00 16.50 15.59
N GLN A 303 -2.52 15.49 14.87
CA GLN A 303 -2.74 14.12 15.29
C GLN A 303 -1.84 13.85 16.49
N GLU A 304 -2.37 14.00 17.70
CA GLU A 304 -1.81 13.18 18.77
C GLU A 304 -2.21 11.74 18.44
N PRO A 305 -1.24 10.81 18.30
CA PRO A 305 -1.59 9.40 18.30
C PRO A 305 -2.41 9.16 19.55
N ALA A 306 -3.55 8.44 19.42
CA ALA A 306 -4.28 7.98 20.57
C ALA A 306 -3.25 7.41 21.57
N PRO A 307 -3.29 7.79 22.86
CA PRO A 307 -2.35 7.25 23.83
C PRO A 307 -2.39 5.72 23.65
N PRO A 308 -1.22 5.07 23.49
CA PRO A 308 -1.20 3.62 23.35
C PRO A 308 -1.99 3.05 24.53
N PRO A 309 -2.79 1.99 24.34
CA PRO A 309 -3.44 1.33 25.46
C PRO A 309 -2.38 1.06 26.52
N PRO A 310 -2.69 1.24 27.81
CA PRO A 310 -1.70 1.04 28.87
C PRO A 310 -1.08 -0.34 28.67
N LEU A 311 0.24 -0.35 28.50
CA LEU A 311 0.99 -1.59 28.41
C LEU A 311 0.68 -2.41 29.66
N PRO A 312 0.37 -3.71 29.56
CA PRO A 312 0.39 -4.57 30.71
C PRO A 312 1.76 -4.42 31.36
N ASP A 313 1.77 -4.31 32.70
CA ASP A 313 2.97 -4.06 33.50
C ASP A 313 4.18 -4.81 32.90
N PRO A 314 5.20 -4.12 32.42
CA PRO A 314 6.35 -4.78 31.79
C PRO A 314 7.02 -5.77 32.74
N ALA A 315 7.04 -5.49 34.03
CA ALA A 315 7.69 -6.32 35.04
C ALA A 315 7.03 -7.71 35.21
N ALA A 316 5.72 -7.84 34.98
CA ALA A 316 5.01 -9.12 35.12
C ALA A 316 5.06 -10.01 33.86
N ALA A 317 5.32 -9.44 32.67
CA ALA A 317 5.21 -10.14 31.39
C ALA A 317 6.56 -10.57 30.76
N TRP A 318 7.68 -10.06 31.24
CA TRP A 318 8.98 -10.10 30.55
C TRP A 318 9.99 -11.11 31.08
N THR A 319 9.66 -11.90 32.10
CA THR A 319 10.59 -12.75 32.85
C THR A 319 11.10 -14.00 32.16
N THR A 320 10.76 -14.29 30.90
CA THR A 320 11.11 -15.57 30.25
C THR A 320 11.76 -15.49 28.86
N ALA A 321 12.03 -14.32 28.31
CA ALA A 321 12.73 -14.21 27.04
C ALA A 321 14.14 -13.64 27.28
N ASP A 322 15.14 -14.48 27.09
CA ASP A 322 16.55 -14.10 27.09
C ASP A 322 16.82 -13.24 25.84
N PRO A 323 17.07 -11.91 25.98
CA PRO A 323 17.32 -11.03 24.86
C PRO A 323 18.61 -11.37 24.10
N ASP A 324 19.51 -12.14 24.75
CA ASP A 324 20.81 -12.53 24.18
C ASP A 324 20.69 -13.73 23.21
N ARG A 325 19.48 -14.30 23.03
CA ARG A 325 19.23 -15.40 22.08
C ARG A 325 19.12 -14.98 20.62
N LEU A 326 18.96 -13.69 20.33
CA LEU A 326 18.85 -13.22 18.95
C LEU A 326 20.25 -13.00 18.36
N PRO A 327 20.52 -13.52 17.14
CA PRO A 327 21.83 -13.39 16.52
C PRO A 327 22.26 -11.93 16.27
N GLU A 328 23.55 -11.65 16.47
CA GLU A 328 24.20 -10.42 16.03
C GLU A 328 24.74 -10.64 14.61
N ALA A 329 23.83 -10.68 13.62
CA ALA A 329 24.18 -10.92 12.22
C ALA A 329 23.44 -9.91 11.32
N PRO A 330 23.99 -9.61 10.12
CA PRO A 330 23.33 -8.69 9.17
C PRO A 330 21.94 -9.16 8.75
N ALA A 331 21.70 -10.47 8.69
CA ALA A 331 20.41 -11.07 8.45
C ALA A 331 20.22 -12.27 9.38
N TRP A 332 19.02 -12.36 9.98
CA TRP A 332 18.68 -13.44 10.91
C TRP A 332 17.18 -13.71 10.95
N ARG A 333 16.78 -14.82 11.58
CA ARG A 333 15.38 -15.23 11.66
C ARG A 333 14.91 -15.52 13.09
N LEU A 334 13.59 -15.32 13.33
CA LEU A 334 12.89 -15.69 14.57
C LEU A 334 11.54 -16.30 14.21
N HIS A 335 11.37 -17.59 14.42
CA HIS A 335 10.17 -18.31 13.99
C HIS A 335 9.59 -19.20 15.11
N GLY A 336 8.34 -19.62 14.90
CA GLY A 336 7.60 -20.45 15.84
C GLY A 336 6.94 -19.65 16.97
N GLY A 337 6.44 -20.38 17.95
CA GLY A 337 5.66 -19.78 19.02
C GLY A 337 4.38 -19.12 18.50
N ARG A 338 3.81 -18.25 19.32
CA ARG A 338 2.70 -17.37 18.92
C ARG A 338 3.22 -15.96 18.61
N ALA A 339 2.44 -15.17 17.88
CA ALA A 339 2.81 -13.81 17.53
C ALA A 339 3.24 -12.98 18.73
N GLY A 340 2.48 -13.02 19.83
CA GLY A 340 2.84 -12.34 21.08
C GLY A 340 4.18 -12.82 21.69
N SER A 341 4.52 -14.09 21.55
CA SER A 341 5.83 -14.61 22.00
C SER A 341 6.96 -14.07 21.13
N ARG A 342 6.77 -14.02 19.81
CA ARG A 342 7.76 -13.44 18.88
C ARG A 342 8.02 -11.96 19.19
N PHE A 343 6.94 -11.18 19.42
CA PHE A 343 7.08 -9.75 19.77
C PHE A 343 7.77 -9.56 21.11
N ARG A 344 7.44 -10.36 22.12
CA ARG A 344 8.16 -10.30 23.42
C ARG A 344 9.66 -10.59 23.27
N THR A 345 10.03 -11.57 22.45
CA THR A 345 11.44 -11.89 22.18
C THR A 345 12.15 -10.77 21.41
N LEU A 346 11.46 -10.10 20.49
CA LEU A 346 11.99 -9.01 19.67
C LEU A 346 12.09 -7.68 20.44
N ALA A 347 11.16 -7.43 21.35
CA ALA A 347 10.97 -6.15 22.02
C ALA A 347 12.21 -5.59 22.73
N PRO A 348 13.04 -6.38 23.45
CA PRO A 348 14.25 -5.85 24.11
C PRO A 348 15.24 -5.27 23.10
N ARG A 349 15.43 -5.94 21.94
CA ARG A 349 16.32 -5.43 20.87
C ARG A 349 15.76 -4.14 20.26
N VAL A 350 14.45 -4.09 19.99
CA VAL A 350 13.79 -2.88 19.48
C VAL A 350 13.92 -1.73 20.47
N ALA A 351 13.62 -1.96 21.75
CA ALA A 351 13.73 -0.94 22.79
C ALA A 351 15.17 -0.40 22.94
N ARG A 352 16.17 -1.28 22.91
CA ARG A 352 17.59 -0.91 22.96
C ARG A 352 17.98 -0.01 21.78
N LEU A 353 17.58 -0.37 20.54
CA LEU A 353 17.89 0.42 19.36
C LEU A 353 17.23 1.80 19.41
N LEU A 354 15.96 1.86 19.80
CA LEU A 354 15.23 3.12 19.95
C LEU A 354 15.84 4.02 21.04
N SER A 355 16.27 3.46 22.18
CA SER A 355 16.94 4.21 23.25
C SER A 355 18.31 4.75 22.84
N GLN A 356 18.96 4.10 21.87
CA GLN A 356 20.20 4.58 21.21
C GLN A 356 19.94 5.65 20.14
N GLY A 357 18.68 6.05 19.93
CA GLY A 357 18.31 6.98 18.88
C GLY A 357 18.31 6.37 17.46
N ARG A 358 18.39 5.03 17.35
CA ARG A 358 18.38 4.33 16.06
C ARG A 358 16.97 4.02 15.59
N GLY A 359 16.76 4.00 14.25
CA GLY A 359 15.47 3.72 13.64
C GLY A 359 15.15 2.22 13.52
N VAL A 360 13.87 1.86 13.63
CA VAL A 360 13.36 0.50 13.42
C VAL A 360 12.18 0.51 12.45
N LEU A 361 12.26 -0.29 11.39
CA LEU A 361 11.20 -0.49 10.39
C LEU A 361 10.62 -1.90 10.54
N VAL A 362 9.30 -2.00 10.67
CA VAL A 362 8.57 -3.28 10.75
C VAL A 362 7.57 -3.35 9.60
N LEU A 363 7.72 -4.35 8.74
CA LEU A 363 6.84 -4.61 7.60
C LEU A 363 5.89 -5.78 7.91
N ALA A 364 4.62 -5.59 7.60
CA ALA A 364 3.57 -6.59 7.76
C ALA A 364 2.87 -6.86 6.42
N PRO A 365 2.54 -8.14 6.09
CA PRO A 365 1.94 -8.50 4.82
C PRO A 365 0.45 -8.16 4.72
N ASP A 366 -0.23 -8.06 5.85
CA ASP A 366 -1.67 -7.86 5.95
C ASP A 366 -2.04 -7.01 7.18
N HIS A 367 -3.31 -6.58 7.22
CA HIS A 367 -3.79 -5.67 8.26
C HIS A 367 -3.83 -6.31 9.66
N ALA A 368 -4.12 -7.60 9.78
CA ALA A 368 -4.15 -8.26 11.08
C ALA A 368 -2.75 -8.40 11.68
N THR A 369 -1.78 -8.79 10.86
CA THR A 369 -0.37 -8.87 11.26
C THR A 369 0.16 -7.48 11.64
N LEU A 370 -0.20 -6.45 10.86
CA LEU A 370 0.16 -5.05 11.15
C LEU A 370 -0.42 -4.59 12.48
N ARG A 371 -1.70 -4.85 12.75
CA ARG A 371 -2.34 -4.48 14.01
C ARG A 371 -1.68 -5.18 15.20
N ARG A 372 -1.45 -6.50 15.13
CA ARG A 372 -0.75 -7.24 16.20
C ARG A 372 0.66 -6.72 16.45
N ALA A 373 1.38 -6.35 15.38
CA ALA A 373 2.70 -5.72 15.51
C ALA A 373 2.61 -4.34 16.18
N TRP A 374 1.60 -3.56 15.81
CA TRP A 374 1.34 -2.26 16.45
C TRP A 374 1.06 -2.42 17.94
N GLU A 375 0.14 -3.30 18.30
CA GLU A 375 -0.20 -3.60 19.71
C GLU A 375 1.00 -4.11 20.49
N GLY A 376 1.86 -4.93 19.87
CA GLY A 376 3.01 -5.54 20.52
C GLY A 376 4.27 -4.67 20.62
N LEU A 377 4.44 -3.67 19.77
CA LEU A 377 5.71 -2.96 19.64
C LEU A 377 5.60 -1.42 19.73
N SER A 378 4.45 -0.80 19.42
CA SER A 378 4.35 0.66 19.33
C SER A 378 4.66 1.37 20.64
N GLY A 379 4.28 0.79 21.78
CA GLY A 379 4.54 1.32 23.11
C GLY A 379 6.02 1.45 23.47
N LEU A 380 6.90 0.68 22.82
CA LEU A 380 8.35 0.72 23.06
C LEU A 380 8.94 2.08 22.68
N ALA A 381 8.35 2.77 21.70
CA ALA A 381 8.82 4.08 21.26
C ALA A 381 8.65 5.13 22.36
N ALA A 382 7.52 5.15 23.07
CA ALA A 382 7.29 6.09 24.17
C ALA A 382 8.30 5.89 25.30
N GLY A 383 8.59 4.63 25.66
CA GLY A 383 9.62 4.30 26.66
C GLY A 383 11.03 4.74 26.29
N ALA A 384 11.30 4.92 24.99
CA ALA A 384 12.57 5.40 24.47
C ALA A 384 12.58 6.92 24.16
N GLY A 385 11.54 7.66 24.53
CA GLY A 385 11.44 9.10 24.28
C GLY A 385 11.22 9.49 22.81
N THR A 386 10.72 8.56 21.98
CA THR A 386 10.41 8.79 20.57
C THR A 386 8.95 8.37 20.25
N ARG A 387 8.56 8.44 18.99
CA ARG A 387 7.21 8.07 18.55
C ARG A 387 7.24 6.85 17.62
N ALA A 388 6.13 6.10 17.63
CA ALA A 388 5.81 5.12 16.63
C ALA A 388 4.84 5.72 15.60
N VAL A 389 5.03 5.39 14.33
CA VAL A 389 4.10 5.77 13.26
C VAL A 389 3.65 4.54 12.48
N GLN A 390 2.38 4.56 12.06
CA GLN A 390 1.84 3.52 11.19
C GLN A 390 1.83 4.02 9.75
N VAL A 391 2.25 3.17 8.80
CA VAL A 391 2.22 3.46 7.36
C VAL A 391 1.55 2.31 6.62
N SER A 392 0.36 2.55 6.07
CA SER A 392 -0.39 1.52 5.33
C SER A 392 -1.25 2.14 4.23
N GLY A 393 -1.76 1.32 3.31
CA GLY A 393 -2.67 1.76 2.25
C GLY A 393 -3.99 2.32 2.74
N ASN A 394 -4.41 1.98 3.96
CA ASN A 394 -5.66 2.46 4.56
C ASN A 394 -5.55 3.88 5.13
N LEU A 395 -4.33 4.42 5.26
CA LEU A 395 -4.15 5.79 5.72
C LEU A 395 -4.57 6.79 4.62
N GLN A 396 -5.35 7.76 5.02
CA GLN A 396 -5.67 8.90 4.15
C GLN A 396 -4.42 9.76 3.90
N GLY A 397 -4.39 10.51 2.79
CA GLY A 397 -3.23 11.29 2.38
C GLY A 397 -2.65 12.19 3.47
N VAL A 398 -3.52 12.86 4.26
CA VAL A 398 -3.11 13.73 5.39
C VAL A 398 -2.41 12.95 6.48
N GLN A 399 -2.95 11.78 6.85
CA GLN A 399 -2.37 10.94 7.89
C GLN A 399 -0.99 10.42 7.49
N ARG A 400 -0.84 10.07 6.22
CA ARG A 400 0.44 9.64 5.68
C ARG A 400 1.45 10.80 5.65
N SER A 401 1.05 11.98 5.19
CA SER A 401 1.92 13.17 5.19
C SER A 401 2.38 13.54 6.61
N HIS A 402 1.49 13.43 7.59
CA HIS A 402 1.86 13.67 8.99
C HIS A 402 2.87 12.63 9.50
N ALA A 403 2.63 11.33 9.26
CA ALA A 403 3.57 10.28 9.61
C ALA A 403 4.94 10.50 8.94
N TRP A 404 4.93 10.89 7.64
CA TRP A 404 6.14 11.22 6.90
C TRP A 404 6.92 12.38 7.51
N ASN A 405 6.23 13.47 7.87
CA ASN A 405 6.87 14.62 8.48
C ASN A 405 7.47 14.30 9.86
N LEU A 406 6.79 13.50 10.69
CA LEU A 406 7.33 13.05 11.97
C LEU A 406 8.64 12.26 11.80
N LEU A 407 8.74 11.46 10.75
CA LEU A 407 9.95 10.71 10.42
C LEU A 407 11.07 11.62 9.90
N ARG A 408 10.74 12.55 9.00
CA ARG A 408 11.72 13.50 8.40
C ARG A 408 12.39 14.39 9.44
N VAL A 409 11.64 14.82 10.46
CA VAL A 409 12.19 15.63 11.55
C VAL A 409 12.78 14.81 12.70
N GLY A 410 12.87 13.48 12.54
CA GLY A 410 13.43 12.58 13.56
C GLY A 410 12.58 12.43 14.85
N ALA A 411 11.34 12.94 14.85
CA ALA A 411 10.43 12.82 16.00
C ALA A 411 9.86 11.40 16.17
N ALA A 412 9.84 10.61 15.11
CA ALA A 412 9.45 9.21 15.13
C ALA A 412 10.60 8.33 14.62
N ARG A 413 10.90 7.24 15.34
CA ARG A 413 11.98 6.30 15.01
C ARG A 413 11.51 4.86 14.90
N LEU A 414 10.25 4.57 15.15
CA LEU A 414 9.62 3.27 14.94
C LEU A 414 8.54 3.39 13.87
N VAL A 415 8.72 2.68 12.76
CA VAL A 415 7.74 2.59 11.68
C VAL A 415 7.18 1.18 11.64
N ILE A 416 5.86 1.04 11.71
CA ILE A 416 5.17 -0.25 11.56
C ILE A 416 4.18 -0.10 10.41
N GLY A 417 4.34 -0.89 9.34
CA GLY A 417 3.50 -0.66 8.18
C GLY A 417 3.42 -1.81 7.17
N SER A 418 2.68 -1.55 6.11
CA SER A 418 2.67 -2.41 4.93
C SER A 418 3.94 -2.16 4.08
N TYR A 419 4.01 -2.76 2.91
CA TYR A 419 5.13 -2.54 1.97
C TYR A 419 5.40 -1.05 1.65
N LEU A 420 4.39 -0.18 1.79
CA LEU A 420 4.54 1.27 1.61
C LEU A 420 5.49 1.92 2.63
N ALA A 421 5.66 1.29 3.79
CA ALA A 421 6.58 1.78 4.82
C ALA A 421 8.06 1.61 4.42
N LEU A 422 8.35 0.81 3.39
CA LEU A 422 9.72 0.57 2.92
C LEU A 422 10.41 1.84 2.41
N THR A 423 9.64 2.80 1.92
CA THR A 423 10.15 4.07 1.39
C THR A 423 10.10 5.21 2.41
N ALA A 424 9.69 4.92 3.66
CA ALA A 424 9.57 5.91 4.71
C ALA A 424 10.92 6.57 5.03
N PRO A 425 10.97 7.90 5.26
CA PRO A 425 12.18 8.65 5.54
C PRO A 425 12.64 8.45 7.00
N LEU A 426 12.89 7.21 7.37
CA LEU A 426 13.38 6.84 8.68
C LEU A 426 14.87 7.19 8.81
N GLU A 427 15.20 7.99 9.80
CA GLU A 427 16.57 8.36 10.11
C GLU A 427 17.30 7.19 10.76
N ASP A 428 18.54 6.91 10.31
CA ASP A 428 19.45 5.89 10.83
C ASP A 428 18.78 4.54 11.13
N PRO A 429 18.14 3.87 10.14
CA PRO A 429 17.52 2.58 10.37
C PRO A 429 18.58 1.53 10.73
N ALA A 430 18.43 0.91 11.89
CA ALA A 430 19.33 -0.12 12.39
C ALA A 430 18.75 -1.53 12.28
N LEU A 431 17.42 -1.63 12.12
CA LEU A 431 16.74 -2.92 12.05
C LEU A 431 15.53 -2.80 11.10
N VAL A 432 15.48 -3.70 10.14
CA VAL A 432 14.32 -3.92 9.26
C VAL A 432 13.73 -5.29 9.61
N VAL A 433 12.51 -5.31 10.13
CA VAL A 433 11.77 -6.53 10.48
C VAL A 433 10.77 -6.83 9.38
N VAL A 434 10.80 -8.02 8.82
CA VAL A 434 9.81 -8.52 7.86
C VAL A 434 9.00 -9.63 8.54
N LEU A 435 7.74 -9.32 8.83
CA LEU A 435 6.84 -10.28 9.48
C LEU A 435 6.23 -11.22 8.44
N GLU A 436 6.18 -12.55 8.77
CA GLU A 436 5.62 -13.59 7.88
C GLU A 436 6.20 -13.51 6.46
N GLU A 437 7.53 -13.50 6.33
CA GLU A 437 8.31 -13.23 5.10
C GLU A 437 7.92 -14.12 3.92
N GLY A 438 7.45 -15.34 4.20
CA GLY A 438 6.95 -16.26 3.18
C GLY A 438 5.55 -15.94 2.66
N SER A 439 4.88 -14.90 3.15
CA SER A 439 3.51 -14.56 2.73
C SER A 439 3.44 -14.12 1.27
N ASP A 440 2.50 -14.69 0.52
CA ASP A 440 2.24 -14.28 -0.87
C ASP A 440 1.65 -12.85 -0.96
N ALA A 441 1.14 -12.30 0.13
CA ALA A 441 0.65 -10.93 0.18
C ALA A 441 1.75 -9.87 -0.04
N TYR A 442 3.02 -10.26 0.14
CA TYR A 442 4.16 -9.42 -0.22
C TYR A 442 4.49 -9.41 -1.72
N LYS A 443 3.90 -10.28 -2.51
CA LYS A 443 4.02 -10.24 -3.96
C LYS A 443 3.04 -9.25 -4.52
N LEU A 444 3.53 -8.18 -5.12
CA LEU A 444 2.66 -7.17 -5.72
C LEU A 444 1.87 -7.78 -6.89
N PRO A 445 0.53 -7.64 -6.91
CA PRO A 445 -0.33 -8.39 -7.85
C PRO A 445 -0.27 -7.84 -9.27
N ALA A 446 0.25 -6.64 -9.46
CA ALA A 446 0.34 -5.93 -10.74
C ALA A 446 1.59 -5.05 -10.76
N GLY A 447 1.85 -4.40 -11.86
CA GLY A 447 2.98 -3.50 -12.00
C GLY A 447 4.31 -4.26 -12.07
N SER A 448 5.20 -4.00 -11.14
CA SER A 448 6.53 -4.60 -11.08
C SER A 448 6.56 -6.06 -10.64
N HIS A 449 5.47 -6.57 -10.09
CA HIS A 449 5.45 -7.88 -9.44
C HIS A 449 6.57 -8.07 -8.40
N ALA A 450 7.01 -6.99 -7.75
CA ALA A 450 8.06 -7.05 -6.73
C ALA A 450 7.66 -7.97 -5.59
N PHE A 451 8.60 -8.78 -5.10
CA PHE A 451 8.47 -9.49 -3.83
C PHE A 451 9.15 -8.65 -2.75
N ILE A 452 8.36 -8.08 -1.87
CA ILE A 452 8.80 -7.05 -0.93
C ILE A 452 9.95 -7.48 -0.01
N PRO A 453 10.01 -8.72 0.51
CA PRO A 453 11.17 -9.16 1.29
C PRO A 453 12.51 -9.06 0.56
N ASP A 454 12.54 -9.29 -0.76
CA ASP A 454 13.77 -9.15 -1.57
C ASP A 454 14.22 -7.67 -1.66
N VAL A 455 13.26 -6.76 -1.82
CA VAL A 455 13.53 -5.32 -1.85
C VAL A 455 13.94 -4.83 -0.46
N ALA A 456 13.27 -5.30 0.59
CA ALA A 456 13.57 -4.96 1.99
C ALA A 456 14.99 -5.39 2.39
N ALA A 457 15.44 -6.56 1.93
CA ALA A 457 16.81 -7.03 2.18
C ALA A 457 17.86 -6.08 1.56
N ARG A 458 17.62 -5.59 0.34
CA ARG A 458 18.52 -4.61 -0.31
C ARG A 458 18.49 -3.24 0.36
N VAL A 459 17.30 -2.82 0.82
CA VAL A 459 17.14 -1.56 1.57
C VAL A 459 17.87 -1.67 2.91
N ALA A 460 17.70 -2.77 3.66
CA ALA A 460 18.41 -3.00 4.90
C ALA A 460 19.95 -2.94 4.68
N ALA A 461 20.46 -3.66 3.69
CA ALA A 461 21.89 -3.64 3.36
C ALA A 461 22.42 -2.25 2.97
N ALA A 462 21.62 -1.45 2.23
CA ALA A 462 22.01 -0.09 1.82
C ALA A 462 22.07 0.91 2.98
N HIS A 463 21.43 0.59 4.10
CA HIS A 463 21.44 1.38 5.34
C HIS A 463 22.34 0.78 6.44
N ASP A 464 23.11 -0.27 6.16
CA ASP A 464 23.84 -1.05 7.17
C ASP A 464 22.94 -1.49 8.35
N ALA A 465 21.64 -1.73 8.05
CA ALA A 465 20.65 -2.20 9.00
C ALA A 465 20.58 -3.73 9.01
N ALA A 466 20.37 -4.32 10.18
CA ALA A 466 20.10 -5.75 10.28
C ALA A 466 18.70 -6.08 9.70
N LEU A 467 18.60 -7.21 8.99
CA LEU A 467 17.34 -7.75 8.50
C LEU A 467 16.88 -8.87 9.43
N ALA A 468 15.67 -8.75 9.98
CA ALA A 468 15.03 -9.77 10.80
C ALA A 468 13.82 -10.36 10.09
N LEU A 469 13.82 -11.67 9.82
CA LEU A 469 12.70 -12.40 9.27
C LEU A 469 11.94 -13.09 10.41
N VAL A 470 10.70 -12.69 10.66
CA VAL A 470 9.96 -13.07 11.87
C VAL A 470 8.58 -13.63 11.49
N GLY A 471 8.28 -14.87 11.88
CA GLY A 471 7.01 -15.47 11.48
C GLY A 471 6.64 -16.79 12.16
N SER A 472 5.51 -17.33 11.77
CA SER A 472 4.97 -18.62 12.24
C SER A 472 5.85 -19.80 11.82
N ALA A 473 6.34 -19.77 10.57
CA ALA A 473 7.29 -20.70 10.00
C ALA A 473 8.18 -19.98 8.99
N PRO A 474 9.49 -20.32 8.91
CA PRO A 474 10.37 -19.75 7.92
C PRO A 474 9.99 -20.19 6.51
N ALA A 475 10.25 -19.35 5.53
CA ALA A 475 10.35 -19.78 4.15
C ALA A 475 11.62 -20.63 3.96
N ALA A 476 11.62 -21.55 2.99
CA ALA A 476 12.79 -22.38 2.71
C ALA A 476 14.03 -21.51 2.41
N GLU A 477 13.82 -20.35 1.79
CA GLU A 477 14.86 -19.38 1.46
C GLU A 477 15.55 -18.76 2.70
N SER A 478 14.86 -18.70 3.85
CA SER A 478 15.40 -18.14 5.10
C SER A 478 16.02 -19.18 6.03
N VAL A 479 15.84 -20.46 5.75
CA VAL A 479 16.38 -21.58 6.58
C VAL A 479 17.89 -21.45 6.81
N PRO A 480 18.74 -21.11 5.81
CA PRO A 480 20.17 -21.01 6.01
C PRO A 480 20.63 -19.86 6.93
N LEU A 481 19.75 -18.89 7.21
CA LEU A 481 20.10 -17.75 8.07
C LEU A 481 20.24 -18.19 9.54
N PRO A 482 21.14 -17.59 10.31
CA PRO A 482 21.22 -17.78 11.76
C PRO A 482 19.90 -17.33 12.40
N GLY A 483 19.48 -18.01 13.47
CA GLY A 483 18.22 -17.59 14.10
C GLY A 483 17.79 -18.40 15.28
N ALA A 484 16.70 -17.95 15.89
CA ALA A 484 16.04 -18.60 17.00
C ALA A 484 14.71 -19.23 16.58
N VAL A 485 14.38 -20.34 17.20
CA VAL A 485 13.11 -21.05 17.03
C VAL A 485 12.42 -21.13 18.38
N LEU A 486 11.22 -20.54 18.46
CA LEU A 486 10.42 -20.62 19.68
C LEU A 486 9.66 -21.95 19.76
N PRO A 487 9.38 -22.44 20.96
CA PRO A 487 8.59 -23.66 21.13
C PRO A 487 7.23 -23.55 20.42
N PRO A 488 6.77 -24.60 19.75
CA PRO A 488 5.48 -24.59 19.10
C PRO A 488 4.33 -24.44 20.12
N PRO A 489 3.20 -23.82 19.73
CA PRO A 489 2.03 -23.81 20.59
C PRO A 489 1.54 -25.25 20.80
N ARG A 490 1.04 -25.57 22.01
CA ARG A 490 0.46 -26.88 22.33
C ARG A 490 -0.90 -27.02 21.64
N THR A 491 -0.89 -27.31 20.33
CA THR A 491 -2.11 -27.48 19.54
C THR A 491 -2.39 -28.96 19.39
N ARG A 492 -3.62 -29.40 19.69
CA ARG A 492 -4.07 -30.74 19.40
C ARG A 492 -4.55 -30.80 17.96
N VAL A 493 -4.05 -31.73 17.19
CA VAL A 493 -4.43 -31.94 15.78
C VAL A 493 -5.13 -33.29 15.66
N HIS A 494 -6.30 -33.28 15.04
CA HIS A 494 -7.05 -34.48 14.66
C HIS A 494 -7.08 -34.56 13.14
N VAL A 495 -6.61 -35.67 12.59
CA VAL A 495 -6.58 -35.87 11.14
C VAL A 495 -7.71 -36.82 10.76
N VAL A 496 -8.55 -36.41 9.83
CA VAL A 496 -9.55 -37.24 9.18
C VAL A 496 -8.96 -37.70 7.86
N ASP A 497 -8.53 -38.97 7.82
CA ASP A 497 -7.88 -39.58 6.64
C ASP A 497 -8.92 -40.21 5.72
N TYR A 498 -9.22 -39.52 4.62
CA TYR A 498 -10.14 -40.02 3.59
C TYR A 498 -9.53 -41.13 2.70
N ALA A 499 -8.21 -41.26 2.67
CA ALA A 499 -7.56 -42.34 1.90
C ALA A 499 -7.61 -43.68 2.62
N ASN A 500 -7.55 -43.67 3.97
CA ASN A 500 -7.59 -44.89 4.79
C ASN A 500 -8.68 -44.76 5.88
N PRO A 501 -9.98 -44.79 5.50
CA PRO A 501 -11.05 -44.71 6.46
C PRO A 501 -11.00 -45.94 7.41
N PRO A 502 -11.28 -45.72 8.72
CA PRO A 502 -11.34 -46.82 9.65
C PRO A 502 -12.45 -47.81 9.24
N GLU A 503 -12.21 -49.12 9.45
CA GLU A 503 -13.16 -50.18 9.09
C GLU A 503 -14.53 -50.03 9.76
N GLN A 504 -14.58 -49.38 10.94
CA GLN A 504 -15.81 -48.96 11.62
C GLN A 504 -15.60 -47.58 12.15
N PRO A 505 -16.18 -46.54 11.55
CA PRO A 505 -16.18 -45.22 12.14
C PRO A 505 -16.88 -45.29 13.50
N GLU A 506 -16.27 -44.78 14.57
CA GLU A 506 -16.93 -44.59 15.87
C GLU A 506 -18.08 -43.57 15.71
N LEU A 507 -19.19 -44.08 15.27
CA LEU A 507 -20.44 -43.32 15.11
C LEU A 507 -21.08 -43.23 16.49
N GLY A 508 -20.99 -42.02 17.10
CA GLY A 508 -21.92 -41.66 18.15
C GLY A 508 -23.38 -41.67 17.59
N PRO A 509 -24.42 -41.36 18.39
CA PRO A 509 -25.84 -41.56 18.10
C PRO A 509 -26.41 -40.71 16.92
N LEU A 510 -25.70 -40.62 15.82
CA LEU A 510 -26.11 -39.99 14.55
C LEU A 510 -26.79 -40.98 13.60
N SER A 511 -27.41 -42.00 14.11
CA SER A 511 -27.90 -43.18 13.44
C SER A 511 -29.09 -43.04 12.47
N SER A 512 -29.30 -41.86 11.89
CA SER A 512 -30.38 -41.69 10.87
C SER A 512 -29.86 -41.62 9.42
N VAL A 513 -28.51 -41.63 9.19
CA VAL A 513 -27.99 -41.69 7.85
C VAL A 513 -27.46 -43.09 7.59
N HIS A 514 -27.94 -43.75 6.57
CA HIS A 514 -27.44 -45.02 6.08
C HIS A 514 -26.00 -44.79 5.54
N LEU A 515 -24.99 -45.01 6.37
CA LEU A 515 -23.58 -44.89 5.99
C LEU A 515 -23.12 -46.23 5.44
N THR A 516 -22.52 -46.24 4.28
CA THR A 516 -21.74 -47.38 3.80
C THR A 516 -20.44 -47.45 4.62
N PRO A 517 -19.95 -48.67 4.93
CA PRO A 517 -18.63 -48.82 5.57
C PRO A 517 -17.58 -48.03 4.79
N GLY A 518 -16.84 -47.16 5.47
CA GLY A 518 -15.85 -46.25 4.86
C GLY A 518 -16.35 -44.87 4.46
N ASP A 519 -17.65 -44.58 4.59
CA ASP A 519 -18.16 -43.18 4.36
C ASP A 519 -17.85 -42.30 5.58
N LEU A 520 -16.94 -41.34 5.42
CA LEU A 520 -16.53 -40.38 6.46
C LEU A 520 -17.35 -39.09 6.46
N GLY A 521 -18.30 -38.95 5.51
CA GLY A 521 -19.02 -37.69 5.29
C GLY A 521 -18.23 -36.67 4.50
N TYR A 522 -18.93 -35.91 3.63
CA TYR A 522 -18.31 -34.91 2.75
C TYR A 522 -19.30 -33.77 2.45
N PRO A 523 -18.92 -32.48 2.45
CA PRO A 523 -17.58 -31.89 2.68
C PRO A 523 -17.22 -31.74 4.17
N VAL A 524 -18.12 -32.04 5.07
CA VAL A 524 -17.93 -32.02 6.51
C VAL A 524 -17.97 -33.46 7.00
N SER A 525 -16.87 -33.93 7.56
CA SER A 525 -16.80 -35.30 8.08
C SER A 525 -17.70 -35.49 9.29
N HIS A 526 -18.06 -36.78 9.58
CA HIS A 526 -18.89 -37.09 10.75
C HIS A 526 -18.21 -36.68 12.05
N ASP A 527 -16.87 -36.83 12.13
CA ASP A 527 -16.09 -36.37 13.29
C ASP A 527 -16.22 -34.85 13.47
N LEU A 528 -16.04 -34.09 12.40
CA LEU A 528 -16.18 -32.63 12.45
C LEU A 528 -17.63 -32.20 12.80
N ALA A 529 -18.64 -32.89 12.25
CA ALA A 529 -20.04 -32.65 12.57
C ALA A 529 -20.35 -32.91 14.07
N ARG A 530 -19.82 -33.99 14.63
CA ARG A 530 -19.92 -34.33 16.06
C ARG A 530 -19.27 -33.24 16.93
N LEU A 531 -18.08 -32.76 16.55
CA LEU A 531 -17.36 -31.71 17.26
C LEU A 531 -18.11 -30.35 17.18
N LEU A 532 -18.72 -30.03 16.05
CA LEU A 532 -19.55 -28.82 15.92
C LEU A 532 -20.75 -28.84 16.85
N ARG A 533 -21.40 -30.00 17.05
CA ARG A 533 -22.47 -30.14 18.04
C ARG A 533 -21.98 -29.95 19.46
N GLN A 534 -20.80 -30.48 19.81
CA GLN A 534 -20.20 -30.22 21.12
C GLN A 534 -19.85 -28.75 21.32
N VAL A 535 -19.43 -28.04 20.25
CA VAL A 535 -19.23 -26.58 20.28
C VAL A 535 -20.54 -25.86 20.60
N GLN A 536 -21.65 -26.27 19.99
CA GLN A 536 -22.99 -25.76 20.24
C GLN A 536 -23.43 -26.01 21.70
N GLU A 537 -23.36 -27.28 22.13
CA GLU A 537 -23.77 -27.70 23.48
C GLU A 537 -23.00 -26.96 24.59
N ARG A 538 -21.73 -26.64 24.35
CA ARG A 538 -20.86 -25.95 25.32
C ARG A 538 -20.85 -24.43 25.16
N GLY A 539 -21.68 -23.87 24.28
CA GLY A 539 -21.70 -22.43 24.01
C GLY A 539 -20.35 -21.89 23.51
N ARG A 540 -19.57 -22.69 22.79
CA ARG A 540 -18.28 -22.31 22.27
C ARG A 540 -18.36 -21.81 20.81
N GLN A 541 -17.19 -21.54 20.22
CA GLN A 541 -17.07 -21.06 18.86
C GLN A 541 -16.18 -21.96 18.01
N ALA A 542 -16.51 -22.03 16.72
CA ALA A 542 -15.72 -22.75 15.74
C ALA A 542 -15.40 -21.89 14.52
N ALA A 543 -14.34 -22.26 13.81
CA ALA A 543 -13.98 -21.70 12.50
C ALA A 543 -13.73 -22.83 11.51
N LEU A 544 -14.35 -22.76 10.33
CA LEU A 544 -14.10 -23.71 9.26
C LEU A 544 -13.41 -23.02 8.09
N LEU A 545 -12.26 -23.52 7.74
CA LEU A 545 -11.50 -23.07 6.60
C LEU A 545 -11.90 -23.88 5.38
N ALA A 546 -12.55 -23.21 4.45
CA ALA A 546 -12.91 -23.74 3.14
C ALA A 546 -11.76 -23.59 2.14
N PRO A 547 -11.71 -24.38 1.08
CA PRO A 547 -10.75 -24.24 0.01
C PRO A 547 -10.70 -22.81 -0.56
N ARG A 548 -9.51 -22.40 -0.98
CA ARG A 548 -9.30 -21.13 -1.67
C ARG A 548 -10.19 -21.07 -2.93
N ARG A 549 -10.54 -19.85 -3.37
CA ARG A 549 -11.25 -19.59 -4.63
C ARG A 549 -10.89 -20.53 -5.75
N GLY A 550 -11.86 -21.07 -6.38
CA GLY A 550 -11.72 -22.03 -7.46
C GLY A 550 -12.77 -23.13 -7.34
N TYR A 551 -13.33 -23.27 -6.16
CA TYR A 551 -14.41 -24.19 -5.84
C TYR A 551 -15.74 -23.49 -5.55
N SER A 552 -15.94 -22.24 -5.97
CA SER A 552 -17.30 -21.72 -6.15
C SER A 552 -18.01 -22.61 -7.17
N ALA A 553 -19.29 -22.87 -6.94
CA ALA A 553 -20.02 -23.86 -7.71
C ALA A 553 -19.81 -23.67 -9.22
N LEU A 554 -19.37 -24.72 -9.88
CA LEU A 554 -19.40 -24.81 -11.33
C LEU A 554 -20.80 -25.31 -11.72
N LEU A 555 -21.43 -24.65 -12.67
CA LEU A 555 -22.58 -25.27 -13.32
C LEU A 555 -22.09 -26.33 -14.31
N ARG A 556 -22.59 -27.55 -14.13
CA ARG A 556 -22.31 -28.66 -15.01
C ARG A 556 -23.60 -29.17 -15.62
N CYS A 557 -23.58 -29.43 -16.90
CA CYS A 557 -24.65 -30.12 -17.57
C CYS A 557 -24.72 -31.58 -17.07
N PRO A 558 -25.87 -32.08 -16.58
CA PRO A 558 -25.96 -33.44 -16.10
C PRO A 558 -25.85 -34.50 -17.19
N SER A 559 -26.08 -34.14 -18.45
CA SER A 559 -26.11 -35.05 -19.60
C SER A 559 -24.78 -35.18 -20.32
N CYS A 560 -24.02 -34.07 -20.53
CA CYS A 560 -22.75 -34.08 -21.26
C CYS A 560 -21.57 -33.55 -20.46
N GLU A 561 -21.77 -33.25 -19.18
CA GLU A 561 -20.76 -32.69 -18.27
C GLU A 561 -20.15 -31.34 -18.68
N HIS A 562 -20.65 -30.71 -19.76
CA HIS A 562 -20.22 -29.38 -20.19
C HIS A 562 -20.33 -28.35 -19.05
N THR A 563 -19.36 -27.45 -18.98
CA THR A 563 -19.33 -26.33 -18.05
C THR A 563 -19.19 -25.04 -18.83
N PRO A 564 -20.07 -24.03 -18.63
CA PRO A 564 -19.99 -22.75 -19.35
C PRO A 564 -18.61 -22.10 -19.21
N GLN A 565 -18.01 -21.71 -20.33
CA GLN A 565 -16.69 -21.13 -20.42
C GLN A 565 -16.76 -19.59 -20.56
N CYS A 566 -15.72 -18.91 -20.11
CA CYS A 566 -15.59 -17.48 -20.33
C CYS A 566 -15.22 -17.17 -21.79
N ARG A 567 -15.97 -16.28 -22.42
CA ARG A 567 -15.68 -15.87 -23.82
C ARG A 567 -14.35 -15.14 -24.02
N ASN A 568 -13.74 -14.57 -22.97
CA ASN A 568 -12.48 -13.84 -23.00
C ASN A 568 -11.29 -14.64 -22.45
N CYS A 569 -11.59 -15.72 -21.70
CA CYS A 569 -10.60 -16.56 -21.04
C CYS A 569 -11.05 -18.01 -21.18
N ASP A 570 -10.12 -18.93 -21.43
CA ASP A 570 -10.45 -20.34 -21.50
C ASP A 570 -10.50 -20.94 -20.10
N VAL A 571 -11.40 -20.41 -19.28
CA VAL A 571 -11.65 -20.89 -17.91
C VAL A 571 -13.16 -21.05 -17.70
N PRO A 572 -13.58 -22.06 -16.93
CA PRO A 572 -14.98 -22.19 -16.54
C PRO A 572 -15.48 -20.97 -15.78
N LEU A 573 -16.68 -20.53 -16.11
CA LEU A 573 -17.38 -19.49 -15.36
C LEU A 573 -17.81 -20.05 -14.00
N ARG A 574 -17.81 -19.19 -12.99
CA ARG A 574 -18.21 -19.49 -11.62
C ARG A 574 -19.62 -19.03 -11.36
N PHE A 575 -20.43 -19.90 -10.79
CA PHE A 575 -21.82 -19.60 -10.44
C PHE A 575 -21.88 -18.93 -9.07
N HIS A 576 -22.52 -17.78 -9.01
CA HIS A 576 -22.84 -17.04 -7.79
C HIS A 576 -24.34 -17.19 -7.52
N GLN A 577 -24.71 -17.88 -6.45
CA GLN A 577 -26.07 -18.23 -6.14
C GLN A 577 -26.93 -17.01 -5.78
N GLU A 578 -26.36 -16.04 -5.07
CA GLU A 578 -27.06 -14.81 -4.65
C GLU A 578 -27.47 -13.94 -5.85
N THR A 579 -26.57 -13.75 -6.81
CA THR A 579 -26.83 -12.96 -8.02
C THR A 579 -27.42 -13.77 -9.17
N ARG A 580 -27.41 -15.11 -9.05
CA ARG A 580 -27.79 -16.08 -10.09
C ARG A 580 -27.07 -15.84 -11.42
N GLN A 581 -25.81 -15.41 -11.35
CA GLN A 581 -24.97 -15.12 -12.50
C GLN A 581 -23.75 -16.02 -12.56
N LEU A 582 -23.24 -16.20 -13.77
CA LEU A 582 -21.96 -16.83 -14.06
C LEU A 582 -20.91 -15.73 -14.23
N THR A 583 -19.83 -15.78 -13.44
CA THR A 583 -18.79 -14.76 -13.46
C THR A 583 -17.40 -15.37 -13.70
N CYS A 584 -16.60 -14.73 -14.53
CA CYS A 584 -15.19 -15.04 -14.71
C CYS A 584 -14.34 -14.30 -13.68
N HIS A 585 -13.71 -14.99 -12.75
CA HIS A 585 -12.86 -14.39 -11.73
C HIS A 585 -11.50 -13.88 -12.28
N GLN A 586 -11.18 -14.15 -13.55
CA GLN A 586 -9.94 -13.69 -14.18
C GLN A 586 -10.08 -12.31 -14.86
N CYS A 587 -11.20 -12.09 -15.57
CA CYS A 587 -11.41 -10.85 -16.32
C CYS A 587 -12.65 -10.06 -15.91
N GLY A 588 -13.46 -10.55 -14.96
CA GLY A 588 -14.70 -9.91 -14.50
C GLY A 588 -15.89 -10.07 -15.47
N TYR A 589 -15.74 -10.81 -16.57
CA TYR A 589 -16.86 -11.08 -17.47
C TYR A 589 -17.97 -11.84 -16.70
N HIS A 590 -19.21 -11.44 -16.88
CA HIS A 590 -20.38 -12.07 -16.31
C HIS A 590 -21.47 -12.28 -17.35
N GLN A 591 -22.29 -13.31 -17.16
CA GLN A 591 -23.47 -13.62 -17.97
C GLN A 591 -24.54 -14.30 -17.12
N ALA A 592 -25.77 -14.28 -17.61
CA ALA A 592 -26.86 -15.08 -17.05
C ALA A 592 -26.59 -16.59 -17.24
N ILE A 593 -27.28 -17.41 -16.44
CA ILE A 593 -27.23 -18.87 -16.65
C ILE A 593 -27.90 -19.15 -18.02
N PRO A 594 -27.26 -19.89 -18.92
CA PRO A 594 -27.87 -20.28 -20.18
C PRO A 594 -29.11 -21.13 -19.94
N ASP A 595 -30.19 -20.87 -20.67
CA ASP A 595 -31.44 -21.65 -20.57
C ASP A 595 -31.26 -23.12 -21.01
N ARG A 596 -30.26 -23.35 -21.85
CA ARG A 596 -29.89 -24.65 -22.38
C ARG A 596 -28.38 -24.81 -22.43
N CYS A 597 -27.92 -26.03 -22.32
CA CYS A 597 -26.54 -26.38 -22.58
C CYS A 597 -26.18 -26.17 -24.06
N ASP A 598 -25.12 -25.39 -24.31
CA ASP A 598 -24.67 -25.09 -25.67
C ASP A 598 -24.18 -26.34 -26.45
N GLU A 599 -23.82 -27.41 -25.73
CA GLU A 599 -23.31 -28.66 -26.34
C GLU A 599 -24.40 -29.68 -26.65
N CYS A 600 -25.37 -29.90 -25.72
CA CYS A 600 -26.33 -30.98 -25.86
C CYS A 600 -27.80 -30.54 -25.74
N GLY A 601 -28.08 -29.26 -25.52
CA GLY A 601 -29.42 -28.70 -25.44
C GLY A 601 -30.17 -29.00 -24.12
N GLU A 602 -29.56 -29.69 -23.15
CA GLU A 602 -30.14 -29.97 -21.83
C GLU A 602 -30.51 -28.66 -21.11
N ARG A 603 -31.66 -28.63 -20.44
CA ARG A 603 -32.14 -27.43 -19.74
C ARG A 603 -31.72 -27.34 -18.29
N MET A 604 -31.28 -28.45 -17.73
CA MET A 604 -30.90 -28.49 -16.31
C MET A 604 -29.41 -28.28 -16.12
N TRP A 605 -29.07 -27.51 -15.11
CA TRP A 605 -27.72 -27.31 -14.65
C TRP A 605 -27.57 -27.79 -13.20
N LYS A 606 -26.52 -28.52 -12.90
CA LYS A 606 -26.18 -28.92 -11.53
C LYS A 606 -25.01 -28.10 -11.05
N ALA A 607 -25.17 -27.45 -9.90
CA ALA A 607 -24.05 -26.80 -9.22
C ALA A 607 -23.18 -27.87 -8.56
N ARG A 608 -21.88 -27.87 -8.84
CA ARG A 608 -20.89 -28.75 -8.21
C ARG A 608 -19.69 -27.97 -7.71
N GLY A 609 -19.23 -28.31 -6.53
CA GLY A 609 -18.02 -27.82 -5.89
C GLY A 609 -18.26 -27.28 -4.48
N PRO A 610 -17.38 -27.62 -3.52
CA PRO A 610 -17.53 -27.22 -2.11
C PRO A 610 -16.99 -25.80 -1.92
N GLY A 611 -17.82 -24.80 -2.18
CA GLY A 611 -17.55 -23.41 -1.77
C GLY A 611 -17.93 -23.18 -0.30
N THR A 612 -17.56 -22.03 0.24
CA THR A 612 -17.93 -21.56 1.58
C THR A 612 -19.43 -21.62 1.82
N GLU A 613 -20.20 -21.32 0.80
CA GLU A 613 -21.67 -21.35 0.84
C GLU A 613 -22.22 -22.77 1.06
N TRP A 614 -21.72 -23.76 0.33
CA TRP A 614 -22.14 -25.13 0.50
C TRP A 614 -21.74 -25.70 1.88
N ILE A 615 -20.50 -25.41 2.32
CA ILE A 615 -20.03 -25.83 3.64
C ILE A 615 -20.88 -25.17 4.74
N ALA A 616 -21.20 -23.90 4.62
CA ALA A 616 -22.06 -23.18 5.58
C ALA A 616 -23.48 -23.78 5.62
N ALA A 617 -24.08 -24.08 4.45
CA ALA A 617 -25.37 -24.72 4.37
C ALA A 617 -25.38 -26.15 4.96
N GLU A 618 -24.30 -26.91 4.76
CA GLU A 618 -24.15 -28.23 5.33
C GLU A 618 -23.97 -28.20 6.85
N VAL A 619 -23.18 -27.28 7.36
CA VAL A 619 -23.03 -27.04 8.80
C VAL A 619 -24.36 -26.68 9.45
N ALA A 620 -25.17 -25.82 8.82
CA ALA A 620 -26.50 -25.46 9.32
C ALA A 620 -27.45 -26.66 9.45
N LYS A 621 -27.31 -27.67 8.56
CA LYS A 621 -28.09 -28.92 8.65
C LYS A 621 -27.53 -29.85 9.75
N LEU A 622 -26.20 -29.96 9.86
CA LEU A 622 -25.53 -30.89 10.76
C LEU A 622 -25.57 -30.43 12.22
N ALA A 623 -25.60 -29.13 12.47
CA ALA A 623 -25.70 -28.51 13.79
C ALA A 623 -26.85 -27.47 13.83
N PRO A 624 -28.11 -27.91 13.79
CA PRO A 624 -29.29 -27.02 13.78
C PRO A 624 -29.29 -26.16 15.05
N GLY A 625 -29.45 -24.82 14.87
CA GLY A 625 -29.43 -23.86 15.98
C GLY A 625 -28.04 -23.30 16.33
N LEU A 626 -26.94 -23.77 15.74
CA LEU A 626 -25.65 -23.12 15.81
C LEU A 626 -25.61 -21.98 14.79
N PRO A 627 -25.43 -20.71 15.19
CA PRO A 627 -25.32 -19.62 14.24
C PRO A 627 -24.15 -19.81 13.29
N VAL A 628 -24.38 -19.66 11.97
CA VAL A 628 -23.36 -19.82 10.93
C VAL A 628 -23.12 -18.47 10.27
N TYR A 629 -21.88 -18.02 10.28
CA TYR A 629 -21.41 -16.78 9.66
C TYR A 629 -20.50 -17.11 8.48
N ARG A 630 -20.54 -16.31 7.42
CA ARG A 630 -19.62 -16.43 6.29
C ARG A 630 -18.63 -15.27 6.27
N CYS A 631 -17.36 -15.60 6.00
CA CYS A 631 -16.29 -14.62 5.84
C CYS A 631 -15.38 -15.03 4.66
N ASP A 632 -15.81 -14.62 3.47
CA ASP A 632 -15.07 -14.79 2.25
C ASP A 632 -15.08 -13.46 1.45
N ARG A 633 -14.57 -13.46 0.23
CA ARG A 633 -14.53 -12.22 -0.56
C ARG A 633 -15.90 -11.78 -1.06
N ASP A 634 -16.77 -12.75 -1.29
CA ASP A 634 -18.10 -12.50 -1.89
C ASP A 634 -19.12 -12.12 -0.80
N ARG A 635 -18.89 -12.59 0.45
CA ARG A 635 -19.72 -12.31 1.59
C ARG A 635 -18.92 -12.18 2.87
N GLN A 636 -19.14 -11.09 3.60
CA GLN A 636 -18.60 -10.85 4.92
C GLN A 636 -19.75 -10.52 5.86
N ASP A 637 -20.20 -11.53 6.62
CA ASP A 637 -21.23 -11.34 7.64
C ASP A 637 -20.68 -10.54 8.82
N ASP A 638 -21.56 -9.88 9.56
CA ASP A 638 -21.19 -9.21 10.80
C ASP A 638 -20.77 -10.24 11.86
N LEU A 639 -19.50 -10.23 12.24
CA LEU A 639 -18.95 -11.12 13.26
C LEU A 639 -19.02 -10.53 14.68
N ALA A 640 -19.61 -9.35 14.88
CA ALA A 640 -19.73 -8.72 16.19
C ALA A 640 -20.36 -9.64 17.25
N PRO A 641 -21.39 -10.47 16.96
CA PRO A 641 -21.93 -11.41 17.93
C PRO A 641 -20.91 -12.47 18.40
N LEU A 642 -20.03 -12.94 17.50
CA LEU A 642 -18.95 -13.86 17.88
C LEU A 642 -17.92 -13.16 18.76
N TYR A 643 -17.50 -11.93 18.42
CA TYR A 643 -16.54 -11.16 19.20
C TYR A 643 -17.11 -10.74 20.57
N ALA A 644 -18.44 -10.61 20.69
CA ALA A 644 -19.12 -10.44 21.98
C ALA A 644 -19.17 -11.73 22.82
N GLY A 645 -18.63 -12.85 22.33
CA GLY A 645 -18.57 -14.13 23.04
C GLY A 645 -19.73 -15.08 22.77
N GLY A 646 -20.64 -14.73 21.87
CA GLY A 646 -21.75 -15.60 21.45
C GLY A 646 -21.27 -16.90 20.81
N SER A 647 -22.04 -17.98 20.96
CA SER A 647 -21.78 -19.26 20.29
C SER A 647 -22.01 -19.14 18.79
N GLY A 648 -21.22 -19.85 17.99
CA GLY A 648 -21.39 -19.87 16.55
C GLY A 648 -20.20 -20.47 15.80
N VAL A 649 -20.34 -20.58 14.49
CA VAL A 649 -19.29 -21.04 13.59
C VAL A 649 -19.11 -20.03 12.46
N VAL A 650 -17.87 -19.65 12.20
CA VAL A 650 -17.52 -18.86 11.02
C VAL A 650 -16.95 -19.78 9.94
N VAL A 651 -17.51 -19.74 8.76
CA VAL A 651 -17.04 -20.47 7.56
C VAL A 651 -16.41 -19.48 6.60
N GLY A 652 -15.17 -19.69 6.24
CA GLY A 652 -14.49 -18.74 5.36
C GLY A 652 -13.26 -19.32 4.65
N THR A 653 -12.60 -18.48 3.89
CA THR A 653 -11.34 -18.78 3.21
C THR A 653 -10.15 -18.34 4.08
N GLN A 654 -8.93 -18.32 3.53
CA GLN A 654 -7.76 -17.75 4.21
C GLN A 654 -7.97 -16.29 4.69
N LEU A 655 -9.00 -15.60 4.20
CA LEU A 655 -9.40 -14.27 4.68
C LEU A 655 -9.73 -14.28 6.18
N LEU A 656 -10.14 -15.43 6.74
CA LEU A 656 -10.34 -15.59 8.19
C LEU A 656 -9.09 -15.24 9.00
N LEU A 657 -7.91 -15.59 8.51
CA LEU A 657 -6.65 -15.28 9.21
C LEU A 657 -6.29 -13.79 9.22
N SER A 658 -6.94 -13.00 8.36
CA SER A 658 -6.84 -11.54 8.39
C SER A 658 -7.78 -10.90 9.43
N GLN A 659 -8.60 -11.70 10.10
CA GLN A 659 -9.45 -11.28 11.23
C GLN A 659 -8.84 -11.77 12.55
N ASP A 660 -9.31 -11.23 13.66
CA ASP A 660 -9.00 -11.79 14.97
C ASP A 660 -9.68 -13.14 15.16
N ALA A 661 -9.04 -14.00 15.92
CA ALA A 661 -9.70 -15.24 16.32
C ALA A 661 -10.86 -14.92 17.29
N PRO A 662 -12.03 -15.56 17.10
CA PRO A 662 -13.13 -15.41 18.04
C PRO A 662 -12.69 -15.77 19.47
N PRO A 663 -13.13 -15.03 20.51
CA PRO A 663 -12.57 -15.15 21.88
C PRO A 663 -12.82 -16.51 22.56
N ASN A 664 -13.89 -17.20 22.18
CA ASN A 664 -14.25 -18.52 22.70
C ASN A 664 -13.97 -19.65 21.71
N LEU A 665 -13.05 -19.43 20.75
CA LEU A 665 -12.69 -20.40 19.73
C LEU A 665 -12.17 -21.71 20.35
N ALA A 666 -12.85 -22.80 20.09
CA ALA A 666 -12.53 -24.14 20.60
C ALA A 666 -12.16 -25.13 19.48
N LEU A 667 -12.63 -24.88 18.27
CA LEU A 667 -12.48 -25.80 17.13
C LEU A 667 -12.10 -25.02 15.87
N ILE A 668 -11.11 -25.51 15.16
CA ILE A 668 -10.77 -25.08 13.80
C ILE A 668 -10.86 -26.30 12.89
N GLY A 669 -11.65 -26.26 11.84
CA GLY A 669 -11.76 -27.31 10.83
C GLY A 669 -11.17 -26.85 9.49
N VAL A 670 -10.25 -27.61 8.93
CA VAL A 670 -9.75 -27.44 7.57
C VAL A 670 -10.44 -28.45 6.70
N THR A 671 -11.39 -27.98 5.90
CA THR A 671 -12.10 -28.84 4.95
C THR A 671 -11.31 -28.96 3.65
N LEU A 672 -11.18 -30.17 3.10
CA LEU A 672 -10.50 -30.42 1.82
C LEU A 672 -9.07 -29.84 1.76
N ALA A 673 -8.25 -30.22 2.71
CA ALA A 673 -6.89 -29.72 2.86
C ALA A 673 -6.00 -29.93 1.62
N ASP A 674 -6.25 -31.00 0.85
CA ASP A 674 -5.50 -31.33 -0.38
C ASP A 674 -5.59 -30.27 -1.47
N THR A 675 -6.57 -29.37 -1.42
CA THR A 675 -6.71 -28.29 -2.39
C THR A 675 -5.56 -27.27 -2.33
N TRP A 676 -4.88 -27.16 -1.18
CA TRP A 676 -3.67 -26.35 -1.04
C TRP A 676 -2.43 -27.06 -1.56
N LEU A 677 -2.44 -28.39 -1.63
CA LEU A 677 -1.34 -29.20 -2.13
C LEU A 677 -1.43 -29.45 -3.65
N ASN A 678 -2.65 -29.61 -4.16
CA ASN A 678 -2.92 -29.91 -5.58
C ASN A 678 -2.88 -28.64 -6.45
N VAL A 679 -1.82 -27.87 -6.33
CA VAL A 679 -1.54 -26.65 -7.11
C VAL A 679 -0.21 -26.87 -7.82
N SER A 680 -0.13 -26.56 -9.12
CA SER A 680 1.11 -26.63 -9.89
C SER A 680 2.07 -25.49 -9.48
N ASP A 681 2.67 -25.62 -8.30
CA ASP A 681 3.60 -24.66 -7.74
C ASP A 681 4.51 -25.37 -6.73
N PHE A 682 5.82 -25.26 -6.90
CA PHE A 682 6.79 -25.91 -6.02
C PHE A 682 6.72 -25.41 -4.57
N ARG A 683 6.09 -24.26 -4.30
CA ARG A 683 5.85 -23.73 -2.94
C ARG A 683 4.52 -24.19 -2.33
N ALA A 684 3.74 -25.04 -3.00
CA ALA A 684 2.43 -25.47 -2.52
C ALA A 684 2.49 -26.08 -1.11
N SER A 685 3.40 -27.01 -0.91
CA SER A 685 3.62 -27.69 0.37
C SER A 685 4.12 -26.76 1.47
N GLU A 686 5.00 -25.80 1.15
CA GLU A 686 5.47 -24.77 2.08
C GLU A 686 4.32 -23.85 2.53
N ARG A 687 3.47 -23.42 1.57
CA ARG A 687 2.28 -22.61 1.88
C ARG A 687 1.30 -23.35 2.77
N TYR A 688 1.10 -24.63 2.47
CA TYR A 688 0.23 -25.51 3.27
C TYR A 688 0.76 -25.64 4.70
N HIS A 689 2.06 -25.91 4.86
CA HIS A 689 2.69 -25.96 6.18
C HIS A 689 2.51 -24.66 6.96
N ARG A 690 2.80 -23.51 6.34
CA ARG A 690 2.64 -22.18 6.96
C ARG A 690 1.19 -21.93 7.35
N LEU A 691 0.23 -22.26 6.49
CA LEU A 691 -1.19 -22.15 6.79
C LEU A 691 -1.57 -22.94 8.05
N LEU A 692 -1.15 -24.19 8.14
CA LEU A 692 -1.43 -25.03 9.31
C LEU A 692 -0.82 -24.44 10.59
N ARG A 693 0.42 -23.91 10.52
CA ARG A 693 1.07 -23.23 11.64
C ARG A 693 0.30 -21.97 12.06
N GLN A 694 -0.10 -21.14 11.11
CA GLN A 694 -0.88 -19.93 11.39
C GLN A 694 -2.24 -20.24 12.03
N LEU A 695 -2.92 -21.30 11.60
CA LEU A 695 -4.16 -21.78 12.22
C LEU A 695 -3.91 -22.28 13.66
N ALA A 696 -2.84 -23.01 13.88
CA ALA A 696 -2.48 -23.51 15.21
C ALA A 696 -2.19 -22.38 16.22
N GLU A 697 -1.69 -21.24 15.77
CA GLU A 697 -1.38 -20.08 16.61
C GLU A 697 -2.39 -18.95 16.54
N TRP A 698 -3.45 -19.08 15.72
CA TRP A 698 -4.36 -17.98 15.38
C TRP A 698 -4.98 -17.33 16.63
N HIS A 699 -5.43 -18.14 17.59
CA HIS A 699 -5.91 -17.60 18.86
C HIS A 699 -4.72 -17.22 19.77
N PRO A 700 -4.65 -15.97 20.31
CA PRO A 700 -3.49 -15.50 21.07
C PRO A 700 -3.22 -16.32 22.35
N ASP A 701 -4.26 -16.76 23.07
CA ASP A 701 -4.12 -17.36 24.39
C ASP A 701 -4.56 -18.82 24.48
N ARG A 702 -5.41 -19.30 23.55
CA ARG A 702 -5.99 -20.64 23.58
C ARG A 702 -5.37 -21.55 22.53
N ALA A 703 -5.49 -22.84 22.75
CA ALA A 703 -5.12 -23.90 21.80
C ALA A 703 -6.39 -24.62 21.35
N PRO A 704 -7.12 -24.11 20.33
CA PRO A 704 -8.27 -24.79 19.75
C PRO A 704 -7.87 -26.14 19.18
N LEU A 705 -8.79 -27.11 19.16
CA LEU A 705 -8.61 -28.36 18.43
C LEU A 705 -8.57 -28.05 16.93
N LEU A 706 -7.51 -28.45 16.26
CA LEU A 706 -7.39 -28.35 14.80
C LEU A 706 -7.78 -29.67 14.15
N VAL A 707 -8.83 -29.70 13.37
CA VAL A 707 -9.26 -30.86 12.57
C VAL A 707 -8.88 -30.64 11.12
N VAL A 708 -8.13 -31.58 10.54
CA VAL A 708 -7.68 -31.51 9.15
C VAL A 708 -8.26 -32.70 8.38
N GLN A 709 -9.10 -32.43 7.40
CA GLN A 709 -9.72 -33.40 6.51
C GLN A 709 -8.91 -33.50 5.21
N THR A 710 -8.31 -34.68 4.93
CA THR A 710 -7.35 -34.83 3.84
C THR A 710 -7.32 -36.26 3.30
N PHE A 711 -6.93 -36.43 2.03
CA PHE A 711 -6.54 -37.70 1.41
C PHE A 711 -5.03 -37.98 1.53
N GLN A 712 -4.26 -37.04 2.10
CA GLN A 712 -2.82 -37.07 2.22
C GLN A 712 -2.38 -36.92 3.69
N ALA A 713 -2.92 -37.76 4.56
CA ALA A 713 -2.63 -37.73 6.01
C ALA A 713 -1.14 -37.83 6.33
N ASP A 714 -0.40 -38.58 5.50
CA ASP A 714 1.03 -38.80 5.63
C ASP A 714 1.92 -37.69 5.07
N HIS A 715 1.32 -36.63 4.53
CA HIS A 715 2.10 -35.53 3.95
C HIS A 715 3.05 -34.88 5.00
N PRO A 716 4.37 -34.72 4.71
CA PRO A 716 5.36 -34.26 5.68
C PRO A 716 5.01 -32.94 6.35
N ALA A 717 4.41 -32.00 5.60
CA ALA A 717 3.98 -30.69 6.12
C ALA A 717 2.91 -30.82 7.22
N LEU A 718 2.06 -31.84 7.20
CA LEU A 718 1.05 -32.12 8.21
C LEU A 718 1.65 -32.94 9.36
N LYS A 719 2.45 -33.98 9.06
CA LYS A 719 3.08 -34.84 10.07
C LYS A 719 3.86 -34.09 11.12
N VAL A 720 4.71 -33.12 10.70
CA VAL A 720 5.52 -32.31 11.65
C VAL A 720 4.64 -31.49 12.62
N LEU A 721 3.43 -31.12 12.21
CA LEU A 721 2.50 -30.43 13.10
C LEU A 721 1.82 -31.41 14.05
N VAL A 722 1.38 -32.56 13.58
CA VAL A 722 0.79 -33.65 14.39
C VAL A 722 1.78 -34.13 15.45
N GLU A 723 3.05 -34.30 15.09
CA GLU A 723 4.14 -34.71 15.98
C GLU A 723 4.59 -33.57 16.93
N GLY A 724 4.04 -32.37 16.81
CA GLY A 724 4.44 -31.22 17.65
C GLY A 724 5.88 -30.77 17.43
N ARG A 725 6.44 -31.00 16.23
CA ARG A 725 7.79 -30.57 15.87
C ARG A 725 7.87 -29.04 15.79
N ASP A 726 9.04 -28.50 15.92
CA ASP A 726 9.28 -27.06 15.85
C ASP A 726 9.00 -26.48 14.45
N ALA A 727 9.06 -25.13 14.33
CA ALA A 727 8.73 -24.44 13.11
C ALA A 727 9.75 -24.65 11.97
N LEU A 728 10.96 -25.15 12.27
CA LEU A 728 12.04 -25.36 11.31
C LEU A 728 12.00 -26.77 10.69
N ALA A 729 11.36 -27.74 11.35
CA ALA A 729 11.43 -29.14 10.98
C ALA A 729 11.04 -29.41 9.53
N TYR A 730 9.90 -28.88 9.06
CA TYR A 730 9.47 -29.04 7.67
C TYR A 730 10.27 -28.13 6.71
N PRO A 731 10.42 -26.80 6.96
CA PRO A 731 11.19 -25.94 6.04
C PRO A 731 12.62 -26.40 5.79
N ALA A 732 13.29 -27.00 6.79
CA ALA A 732 14.64 -27.53 6.63
C ALA A 732 14.67 -28.81 5.75
N ALA A 733 13.62 -29.62 5.76
CA ALA A 733 13.49 -30.75 4.85
C ALA A 733 13.18 -30.27 3.43
N GLU A 734 12.31 -29.28 3.28
CA GLU A 734 11.95 -28.65 2.01
C GLU A 734 13.16 -27.97 1.36
N GLU A 735 13.96 -27.23 2.13
CA GLU A 735 15.18 -26.57 1.66
C GLU A 735 16.16 -27.57 1.06
N ARG A 736 16.41 -28.72 1.74
CA ARG A 736 17.27 -29.79 1.22
C ARG A 736 16.73 -30.42 -0.06
N ALA A 737 15.41 -30.60 -0.16
CA ALA A 737 14.78 -31.11 -1.38
C ALA A 737 14.95 -30.12 -2.55
N ARG A 738 14.83 -28.83 -2.27
CA ARG A 738 15.05 -27.77 -3.27
C ARG A 738 16.51 -27.69 -3.71
N ALA A 739 17.47 -27.96 -2.84
CA ALA A 739 18.87 -28.05 -3.20
C ALA A 739 19.11 -29.10 -4.29
N ALA A 740 18.52 -30.30 -4.12
CA ALA A 740 18.65 -31.38 -5.10
C ALA A 740 17.99 -31.07 -6.46
N LEU A 741 16.94 -30.22 -6.45
CA LEU A 741 16.19 -29.88 -7.65
C LEU A 741 16.64 -28.53 -8.28
N GLY A 742 17.54 -27.81 -7.66
CA GLY A 742 17.99 -26.47 -8.12
C GLY A 742 16.86 -25.43 -8.06
N TYR A 743 16.08 -25.40 -6.97
CA TYR A 743 15.10 -24.36 -6.67
C TYR A 743 15.61 -23.37 -5.61
N PRO A 744 14.99 -22.19 -5.45
CA PRO A 744 15.36 -21.25 -4.40
C PRO A 744 15.32 -21.89 -3.00
N PRO A 745 16.37 -21.63 -2.16
CA PRO A 745 17.41 -20.59 -2.25
C PRO A 745 18.59 -20.90 -3.16
N HIS A 746 18.73 -22.13 -3.66
CA HIS A 746 19.91 -22.64 -4.39
C HIS A 746 19.93 -22.19 -5.86
N ALA A 747 18.88 -21.58 -6.34
CA ALA A 747 18.80 -20.95 -7.65
C ALA A 747 17.97 -19.67 -7.58
N ARG A 748 18.08 -18.85 -8.61
CA ARG A 748 17.23 -17.69 -8.86
C ARG A 748 16.26 -17.96 -9.99
N LEU A 749 15.01 -17.61 -9.80
CA LEU A 749 13.95 -17.85 -10.78
C LEU A 749 13.42 -16.54 -11.36
N ALA A 750 13.13 -16.56 -12.64
CA ALA A 750 12.27 -15.57 -13.29
C ALA A 750 11.34 -16.26 -14.27
N GLN A 751 10.07 -15.85 -14.26
CA GLN A 751 9.11 -16.28 -15.27
C GLN A 751 9.03 -15.21 -16.37
N VAL A 752 9.13 -15.64 -17.61
CA VAL A 752 8.96 -14.79 -18.78
C VAL A 752 7.63 -15.17 -19.44
N GLU A 753 6.67 -14.26 -19.39
CA GLU A 753 5.40 -14.38 -20.12
C GLU A 753 5.52 -13.73 -21.48
N VAL A 754 5.20 -14.49 -22.54
CA VAL A 754 5.12 -14.01 -23.92
C VAL A 754 3.69 -14.16 -24.38
N ALA A 755 3.01 -13.06 -24.71
CA ALA A 755 1.59 -13.07 -25.03
C ALA A 755 1.25 -12.28 -26.29
N ALA A 756 0.35 -12.83 -27.11
CA ALA A 756 -0.21 -12.15 -28.28
C ALA A 756 -1.72 -12.45 -28.41
N ARG A 757 -2.43 -11.66 -29.23
CA ARG A 757 -3.86 -11.89 -29.51
C ARG A 757 -4.12 -13.09 -30.41
N ASP A 758 -3.12 -13.49 -31.18
CA ASP A 758 -3.17 -14.65 -32.06
C ASP A 758 -2.33 -15.78 -31.45
N PRO A 759 -2.87 -17.01 -31.34
CA PRO A 759 -2.18 -18.13 -30.69
C PRO A 759 -0.91 -18.56 -31.40
N GLN A 760 -0.89 -18.50 -32.76
CA GLN A 760 0.29 -18.89 -33.54
C GLN A 760 1.39 -17.82 -33.39
N LYS A 761 1.03 -16.54 -33.41
CA LYS A 761 1.99 -15.44 -33.17
C LYS A 761 2.56 -15.51 -31.76
N ALA A 762 1.75 -15.87 -30.75
CA ALA A 762 2.23 -16.06 -29.38
C ALA A 762 3.25 -17.19 -29.29
N LYS A 763 2.95 -18.33 -29.91
CA LYS A 763 3.85 -19.49 -29.96
C LYS A 763 5.17 -19.18 -30.67
N ILE A 764 5.11 -18.54 -31.84
CA ILE A 764 6.31 -18.16 -32.60
C ILE A 764 7.15 -17.16 -31.81
N ALA A 765 6.55 -16.14 -31.21
CA ALA A 765 7.27 -15.16 -30.41
C ALA A 765 7.89 -15.80 -29.15
N ALA A 766 7.21 -16.76 -28.50
CA ALA A 766 7.77 -17.47 -27.38
C ALA A 766 8.99 -18.32 -27.79
N GLN A 767 8.95 -18.93 -28.98
CA GLN A 767 10.10 -19.65 -29.52
C GLN A 767 11.26 -18.69 -29.87
N GLU A 768 10.96 -17.53 -30.46
CA GLU A 768 11.98 -16.51 -30.72
C GLU A 768 12.69 -16.03 -29.44
N VAL A 769 11.94 -15.90 -28.34
CA VAL A 769 12.49 -15.56 -27.00
C VAL A 769 13.40 -16.69 -26.52
N PHE A 770 12.96 -17.93 -26.62
CA PHE A 770 13.72 -19.11 -26.24
C PHE A 770 15.05 -19.20 -27.04
N ASP A 771 14.97 -19.07 -28.35
CA ASP A 771 16.14 -19.13 -29.24
C ASP A 771 17.12 -17.98 -28.95
N ALA A 772 16.63 -16.79 -28.62
CA ALA A 772 17.47 -15.66 -28.23
C ALA A 772 18.23 -15.90 -26.93
N LEU A 773 17.60 -16.51 -25.94
CA LEU A 773 18.23 -16.88 -24.67
C LEU A 773 19.33 -17.92 -24.91
N HIS A 774 19.06 -18.96 -25.69
CA HIS A 774 20.06 -19.95 -26.05
C HIS A 774 21.19 -19.38 -26.91
N GLY A 775 20.89 -18.51 -27.86
CA GLY A 775 21.89 -17.79 -28.67
C GLY A 775 22.80 -16.88 -27.81
N ALA A 776 22.33 -16.42 -26.67
CA ALA A 776 23.12 -15.68 -25.68
C ALA A 776 23.85 -16.59 -24.67
N GLY A 777 23.88 -17.90 -24.92
CA GLY A 777 24.63 -18.87 -24.10
C GLY A 777 23.87 -19.41 -22.89
N ALA A 778 22.53 -19.41 -22.91
CA ALA A 778 21.75 -20.12 -21.90
C ALA A 778 21.85 -21.63 -22.12
N THR A 779 22.01 -22.39 -21.04
CA THR A 779 22.01 -23.85 -21.06
C THR A 779 20.60 -24.40 -21.05
N ALA A 780 20.41 -25.67 -21.47
CA ALA A 780 19.13 -26.35 -21.45
C ALA A 780 18.48 -26.43 -20.04
N GLY A 781 19.30 -26.42 -18.99
CA GLY A 781 18.82 -26.42 -17.60
C GLY A 781 18.44 -25.04 -17.07
N GLU A 782 18.88 -23.96 -17.75
CA GLU A 782 18.59 -22.58 -17.33
C GLU A 782 17.30 -22.03 -17.94
N VAL A 783 16.82 -22.57 -19.06
CA VAL A 783 15.57 -22.12 -19.71
C VAL A 783 14.64 -23.33 -19.90
N LEU A 784 13.52 -23.31 -19.20
CA LEU A 784 12.48 -24.33 -19.32
C LEU A 784 11.29 -23.74 -20.07
N GLY A 785 10.69 -24.51 -20.98
CA GLY A 785 9.61 -24.07 -21.88
C GLY A 785 10.14 -23.89 -23.32
N PRO A 786 9.47 -23.10 -24.19
CA PRO A 786 8.20 -22.39 -23.93
C PRO A 786 7.02 -23.37 -23.80
N ALA A 787 6.19 -23.14 -22.80
CA ALA A 787 4.97 -23.90 -22.59
C ALA A 787 3.74 -22.97 -22.62
N PRO A 788 2.58 -23.43 -23.12
CA PRO A 788 1.36 -22.66 -23.00
C PRO A 788 0.99 -22.47 -21.53
N SER A 789 0.44 -21.32 -21.19
CA SER A 789 -0.10 -21.08 -19.85
C SER A 789 -1.18 -22.11 -19.52
N PRO A 790 -1.34 -22.53 -18.23
CA PRO A 790 -2.45 -23.37 -17.80
C PRO A 790 -3.83 -22.81 -18.18
N VAL A 791 -3.93 -21.49 -18.33
CA VAL A 791 -5.07 -20.81 -18.92
C VAL A 791 -4.71 -20.43 -20.35
N ALA A 792 -5.14 -21.21 -21.32
CA ALA A 792 -4.71 -21.06 -22.70
C ALA A 792 -5.01 -19.67 -23.29
N ARG A 793 -6.14 -19.04 -22.90
CA ARG A 793 -6.48 -17.66 -23.26
C ARG A 793 -6.88 -16.86 -22.03
N LEU A 794 -6.25 -15.71 -21.83
CA LEU A 794 -6.47 -14.84 -20.68
C LEU A 794 -6.70 -13.40 -21.16
N ARG A 795 -7.89 -12.83 -20.88
CA ARG A 795 -8.26 -11.46 -21.30
C ARG A 795 -8.02 -11.19 -22.79
N GLY A 796 -8.34 -12.18 -23.64
CA GLY A 796 -8.22 -12.07 -25.08
C GLY A 796 -6.82 -12.24 -25.68
N VAL A 797 -5.83 -12.63 -24.86
CA VAL A 797 -4.48 -12.97 -25.31
C VAL A 797 -4.11 -14.40 -24.96
N TYR A 798 -3.16 -14.98 -25.69
CA TYR A 798 -2.66 -16.33 -25.52
C TYR A 798 -1.26 -16.26 -24.88
N PRO A 799 -1.10 -16.49 -23.57
CA PRO A 799 0.19 -16.43 -22.90
C PRO A 799 0.94 -17.76 -23.04
N TYR A 800 2.26 -17.64 -23.28
CA TYR A 800 3.25 -18.71 -23.16
C TYR A 800 4.22 -18.33 -22.05
N HIS A 801 4.71 -19.32 -21.34
CA HIS A 801 5.65 -19.15 -20.24
C HIS A 801 6.99 -19.82 -20.54
N LEU A 802 8.06 -19.12 -20.20
CA LEU A 802 9.39 -19.69 -20.03
C LEU A 802 9.80 -19.46 -18.57
N LEU A 803 10.42 -20.45 -17.96
CA LEU A 803 11.00 -20.35 -16.63
C LEU A 803 12.52 -20.27 -16.75
N LEU A 804 13.09 -19.15 -16.34
CA LEU A 804 14.52 -18.98 -16.21
C LEU A 804 14.95 -19.44 -14.82
N ARG A 805 16.02 -20.25 -14.78
CA ARG A 805 16.61 -20.78 -13.55
C ARG A 805 18.11 -20.55 -13.59
N ALA A 806 18.58 -19.57 -12.84
CA ALA A 806 19.97 -19.17 -12.79
C ALA A 806 20.60 -19.54 -11.45
N ARG A 807 21.90 -19.81 -11.43
CA ARG A 807 22.64 -20.17 -10.20
C ARG A 807 22.69 -18.99 -9.19
N ASP A 808 22.70 -17.75 -9.67
CA ASP A 808 22.81 -16.53 -8.87
C ASP A 808 22.14 -15.33 -9.55
N ASP A 809 22.07 -14.19 -8.84
CA ASP A 809 21.48 -12.96 -9.35
C ASP A 809 22.22 -12.39 -10.55
N THR A 810 23.56 -12.53 -10.60
CA THR A 810 24.40 -12.05 -11.71
C THR A 810 24.05 -12.79 -12.99
N ARG A 811 23.94 -14.12 -12.90
CA ARG A 811 23.58 -14.96 -14.05
C ARG A 811 22.15 -14.70 -14.50
N LEU A 812 21.22 -14.53 -13.56
CA LEU A 812 19.84 -14.17 -13.90
C LEU A 812 19.78 -12.82 -14.64
N ALA A 813 20.49 -11.80 -14.14
CA ALA A 813 20.56 -10.49 -14.79
C ALA A 813 21.15 -10.57 -16.22
N GLN A 814 22.16 -11.42 -16.44
CA GLN A 814 22.71 -11.66 -17.78
C GLN A 814 21.67 -12.26 -18.73
N LEU A 815 20.93 -13.28 -18.29
CA LEU A 815 19.87 -13.88 -19.08
C LEU A 815 18.76 -12.88 -19.39
N LEU A 816 18.32 -12.11 -18.39
CA LEU A 816 17.30 -11.09 -18.57
C LEU A 816 17.74 -9.95 -19.51
N ALA A 817 19.03 -9.64 -19.58
CA ALA A 817 19.57 -8.63 -20.49
C ALA A 817 19.33 -8.94 -21.98
N THR A 818 19.19 -10.22 -22.34
CA THR A 818 18.86 -10.61 -23.71
C THR A 818 17.44 -10.24 -24.12
N LEU A 819 16.59 -9.91 -23.14
CA LEU A 819 15.20 -9.50 -23.36
C LEU A 819 15.04 -7.98 -23.58
N ASP A 820 16.10 -7.19 -23.42
CA ASP A 820 16.12 -5.73 -23.58
C ASP A 820 16.07 -5.32 -25.08
N ARG A 821 15.07 -5.82 -25.79
CA ARG A 821 14.80 -5.48 -27.20
C ARG A 821 13.29 -5.44 -27.47
N SER A 822 12.89 -4.80 -28.56
CA SER A 822 11.49 -4.82 -28.97
C SER A 822 11.12 -6.19 -29.54
N TRP A 823 10.01 -6.75 -29.03
CA TRP A 823 9.44 -8.00 -29.51
C TRP A 823 8.12 -7.77 -30.25
N LYS A 824 7.77 -8.63 -31.17
CA LYS A 824 6.47 -8.60 -31.88
C LYS A 824 5.29 -9.00 -31.00
N ALA A 825 5.56 -9.49 -29.78
CA ALA A 825 4.60 -9.86 -28.76
C ALA A 825 4.89 -9.11 -27.46
N ARG A 826 3.93 -9.10 -26.56
CA ARG A 826 4.16 -8.56 -25.20
C ARG A 826 5.01 -9.53 -24.42
N VAL A 827 6.19 -9.08 -24.00
CA VAL A 827 7.08 -9.81 -23.10
C VAL A 827 7.02 -9.18 -21.71
N ARG A 828 6.80 -9.98 -20.68
CA ARG A 828 6.79 -9.56 -19.26
C ARG A 828 7.68 -10.47 -18.47
N VAL A 829 8.41 -9.89 -17.52
CA VAL A 829 9.29 -10.62 -16.61
C VAL A 829 8.73 -10.53 -15.19
N ASP A 830 8.67 -11.66 -14.52
CA ASP A 830 8.34 -11.77 -13.11
C ASP A 830 9.52 -12.43 -12.39
N VAL A 831 10.29 -11.63 -11.66
CA VAL A 831 11.44 -12.12 -10.88
C VAL A 831 10.93 -12.66 -9.54
N ASN A 832 11.45 -13.83 -9.11
CA ASN A 832 10.98 -14.55 -7.94
C ASN A 832 9.46 -14.79 -7.98
N PRO A 833 8.95 -15.52 -9.00
CA PRO A 833 7.52 -15.76 -9.15
C PRO A 833 6.95 -16.53 -7.96
N ARG A 834 5.75 -16.13 -7.51
CA ARG A 834 5.07 -16.69 -6.34
C ARG A 834 3.77 -17.42 -6.68
N GLY A 835 3.56 -17.79 -7.92
CA GLY A 835 2.41 -18.58 -8.33
C GLY A 835 2.29 -18.69 -9.84
N GLY A 836 1.67 -19.79 -10.33
CA GLY A 836 1.40 -19.98 -11.74
C GLY A 836 2.62 -20.45 -12.55
N LEU A 837 3.52 -21.20 -11.94
CA LEU A 837 4.64 -21.88 -12.62
C LEU A 837 4.13 -23.09 -13.36
#